data_96cf714f9522b7c95262adc3e07a23e4
#
_entry.id   96cf714f9522b7c95262adc3e07a23e4
#
_cell.length_a   1.000
_cell.length_b   1.000
_cell.length_c   1.000
_cell.angle_alpha   90.00
_cell.angle_beta   90.00
_cell.angle_gamma   90.00
#
_symmetry.space_group_name_H-M   'P 1'
#
loop_
_entity.id
_entity.type
_entity.pdbx_description
1 polymer ?
#
loop_
_entity_poly.entity_id
_entity_poly.type
_entity_poly.pdbx_seq_one_letter_code
_entity_poly.pdbx_strand_id
1 'polypeptide(L)'
;MSPLPRTPRPSLAALSALACATWLACAPSPALAATLKARTDAEEIAAADRIVRGRVESVRTERRAGSGAIETVARVRVVDDYTGGTDRVIEIRELGGTVGDTTLVVPGAARFLVGDDIVALVERKAGGWRPSAMGRSIFGVRQSAAGTELVRQDTDEPLVGAATPGPGRRSLASFDAAVRAVRRQAPTRLSSPGVAPSIGEVAAVMPTVEGFRLLGNMRWHEADSGLPVTWYRNTLTAPPLDSGNSEAELGQAMAAWTNPASASITLVYGGTRVVAANATLNCGAPPVPGGGLITYEDPDDDITTSGVIAIGGACSGSPTRIVNGTTFSRITYGFVIFTTKAEMAPLGQSLFLARVAEHEVGHAIGLGHTPTDGSVANATSNIMYPSCCQTVTPVPPAIGPDDLAGLQFIYPVDSGSGGSCTYDVTPSVQSIGYGGGVVTPFSVNTGSACTWSVASTASWLTLSGPATRTGPGTISYVAAANNGTARGAAVTIAGKGVTVQQEASPVIAPTDTDNDGLPDAWEIQAGLNPAVGTGADGATGDPDGDGLTNLQEYQRRLHPRGVVQRYLAEGVQNTFFATRIALVNPSATVTAYVQLRFATPPDADGVVTTTEHWVTIAPRRRATLDVGTVAGVRDSFATTIESSTLVVADRTVSWDGTGYGSHAESATEAPRTTWYFAEGATMAGFNTFYLLLNPGTAAAETTITYLRAGRAPRTKSYTVAPGARLTVWVDMERWSDGDSLEAAEVSARIDASAPIIAERAMYLDRNGQVFTAGHDSVALTAPAERWLLAEGATGSYFDLFILLANPSSQDANVRLRFLLGDGTVIEHREMVPAMARGTVWVDALGRDATLIARNPDYARLADTAVSTDVIVDNGVGILVERSMWWPGDSSTWGEAHNSGGVTAPALRWALAEGEVGGARNTKTYVLVSNPSGTSATITVTMVSETGAPEQQVYTVGANSRFNIALGDAGFFPSALGKRVGLLVESSAVPIVVERAMYSDAGGQQWAAGTNAVATKLP
;
A
#
# COMPACT_ATOMS: atom_id res chain seq x y z
N MET A 1 -58.33 28.23 4.97
CA MET A 1 -59.38 27.43 5.56
C MET A 1 -58.78 26.16 6.12
N SER A 2 -58.80 26.16 7.43
CA SER A 2 -58.78 25.05 8.39
C SER A 2 -57.70 23.96 8.34
N PRO A 3 -57.11 23.66 9.51
CA PRO A 3 -55.84 22.99 9.68
C PRO A 3 -56.01 21.49 9.99
N LEU A 4 -54.91 20.78 9.74
CA LEU A 4 -54.72 19.37 10.10
C LEU A 4 -54.41 19.21 11.60
N PRO A 5 -54.85 18.09 12.25
CA PRO A 5 -54.63 17.88 13.66
C PRO A 5 -53.27 17.27 14.00
N ARG A 6 -52.67 17.75 15.08
CA ARG A 6 -51.53 17.16 15.79
C ARG A 6 -52.01 15.93 16.58
N THR A 7 -51.24 14.86 16.56
CA THR A 7 -51.32 13.77 17.55
C THR A 7 -50.01 13.60 18.30
N PRO A 8 -50.07 13.11 19.55
CA PRO A 8 -49.05 13.37 20.57
C PRO A 8 -47.99 12.26 20.67
N ARG A 9 -46.86 12.63 21.27
CA ARG A 9 -45.80 11.71 21.70
C ARG A 9 -46.29 10.82 22.84
N PRO A 10 -45.82 9.56 22.94
CA PRO A 10 -45.74 8.85 24.20
C PRO A 10 -44.32 8.72 24.72
N SER A 11 -44.24 8.73 26.05
CA SER A 11 -43.08 8.65 26.92
C SER A 11 -42.43 7.25 26.97
N LEU A 12 -41.19 7.25 27.40
CA LEU A 12 -40.38 6.07 27.79
C LEU A 12 -41.09 5.18 28.83
N ALA A 13 -41.10 3.89 28.63
CA ALA A 13 -40.70 2.84 29.58
C ALA A 13 -40.93 1.43 29.02
N ALA A 14 -39.88 0.60 29.11
CA ALA A 14 -39.86 -0.86 29.18
C ALA A 14 -40.46 -1.69 28.03
N LEU A 15 -39.61 -2.43 27.36
CA LEU A 15 -39.70 -3.91 27.28
C LEU A 15 -38.45 -4.52 26.61
N SER A 16 -37.97 -5.52 27.25
CA SER A 16 -36.84 -6.38 26.91
C SER A 16 -37.10 -7.30 25.71
N ALA A 17 -35.99 -7.68 25.06
CA ALA A 17 -35.76 -8.91 24.31
C ALA A 17 -36.55 -9.12 23.00
N LEU A 18 -35.84 -8.86 21.90
CA LEU A 18 -35.80 -9.83 20.80
C LEU A 18 -34.51 -9.62 19.98
N ALA A 19 -33.84 -10.74 19.74
CA ALA A 19 -32.56 -10.80 19.04
C ALA A 19 -32.67 -10.31 17.58
N CYS A 20 -31.83 -9.38 17.19
CA CYS A 20 -31.52 -9.12 15.78
C CYS A 20 -30.04 -9.35 15.58
N ALA A 21 -29.71 -10.44 14.88
CA ALA A 21 -28.39 -10.70 14.37
C ALA A 21 -28.09 -9.67 13.26
N THR A 22 -27.28 -8.68 13.58
CA THR A 22 -26.67 -7.80 12.59
C THR A 22 -25.26 -8.30 12.32
N TRP A 23 -25.01 -8.67 11.09
CA TRP A 23 -23.68 -8.97 10.54
C TRP A 23 -22.82 -7.71 10.62
N LEU A 24 -21.86 -7.69 11.55
CA LEU A 24 -20.71 -6.80 11.42
C LEU A 24 -19.65 -7.55 10.60
N ALA A 25 -19.45 -7.11 9.37
CA ALA A 25 -18.26 -7.46 8.61
C ALA A 25 -17.08 -6.70 9.23
N CYS A 26 -16.16 -7.40 9.92
CA CYS A 26 -14.88 -6.84 10.32
C CYS A 26 -13.94 -6.86 9.11
N ALA A 27 -13.37 -5.72 8.78
CA ALA A 27 -12.25 -5.58 7.86
C ALA A 27 -10.99 -6.19 8.47
N PRO A 28 -10.11 -6.82 7.68
CA PRO A 28 -8.88 -7.41 8.20
C PRO A 28 -7.80 -6.33 8.40
N SER A 29 -7.21 -6.30 9.59
CA SER A 29 -5.94 -5.62 9.85
C SER A 29 -4.80 -6.64 9.86
N PRO A 30 -3.59 -6.28 9.42
CA PRO A 30 -2.47 -7.22 9.28
C PRO A 30 -1.79 -7.54 10.61
N ALA A 31 -1.25 -8.69 10.71
CA ALA A 31 -0.55 -9.21 11.76
C ALA A 31 0.46 -10.16 12.10
N LEU A 32 0.86 -11.21 12.79
CA LEU A 32 2.24 -11.30 13.33
C LEU A 32 2.52 -12.49 14.29
N ALA A 33 3.76 -12.93 14.63
CA ALA A 33 4.22 -14.22 15.18
C ALA A 33 4.67 -14.40 16.64
N ALA A 34 4.53 -13.58 17.52
CA ALA A 34 4.21 -13.85 18.92
C ALA A 34 2.86 -13.21 19.11
N THR A 35 1.90 -13.90 19.66
CA THR A 35 0.58 -13.28 19.79
C THR A 35 0.65 -12.12 20.77
N LEU A 36 0.80 -10.90 20.25
CA LEU A 36 0.95 -9.67 21.01
C LEU A 36 -0.39 -8.96 21.19
N LYS A 37 -0.62 -8.39 22.36
CA LYS A 37 -1.73 -7.47 22.56
C LYS A 37 -1.44 -6.15 21.86
N ALA A 38 -2.35 -5.69 20.97
CA ALA A 38 -2.22 -4.41 20.30
C ALA A 38 -2.12 -3.26 21.30
N ARG A 39 -1.12 -2.39 21.13
CA ARG A 39 -0.90 -1.18 21.92
C ARG A 39 -0.66 0.00 21.00
N THR A 40 -1.15 1.16 21.38
CA THR A 40 -0.77 2.42 20.76
C THR A 40 0.67 2.79 21.11
N ASP A 41 1.29 3.66 20.31
CA ASP A 41 2.61 4.24 20.65
C ASP A 41 2.67 4.84 22.05
N ALA A 42 1.60 5.53 22.46
CA ALA A 42 1.53 6.13 23.79
C ALA A 42 1.54 5.08 24.91
N GLU A 43 0.86 3.95 24.70
CA GLU A 43 0.85 2.85 25.65
C GLU A 43 2.20 2.11 25.68
N GLU A 44 2.85 1.90 24.52
CA GLU A 44 4.20 1.31 24.46
C GLU A 44 5.23 2.20 25.16
N ILE A 45 5.22 3.51 24.87
CA ILE A 45 6.09 4.49 25.52
C ILE A 45 5.81 4.57 27.02
N ALA A 46 4.55 4.47 27.45
CA ALA A 46 4.17 4.51 28.87
C ALA A 46 4.58 3.24 29.62
N ALA A 47 4.53 2.09 28.98
CA ALA A 47 4.84 0.78 29.58
C ALA A 47 6.35 0.56 29.77
N ALA A 48 7.20 1.10 28.89
CA ALA A 48 8.64 0.89 28.98
C ALA A 48 9.23 1.52 30.24
N ASP A 49 10.03 0.76 31.00
CA ASP A 49 10.75 1.30 32.17
C ASP A 49 11.86 2.25 31.73
N ARG A 50 12.51 1.98 30.59
CA ARG A 50 13.57 2.78 30.02
C ARG A 50 13.47 2.88 28.51
N ILE A 51 13.75 4.06 27.97
CA ILE A 51 13.80 4.33 26.54
C ILE A 51 15.15 4.95 26.25
N VAL A 52 15.93 4.30 25.38
CA VAL A 52 17.28 4.75 25.03
C VAL A 52 17.50 4.75 23.54
N ARG A 53 18.28 5.72 23.04
CA ARG A 53 18.97 5.61 21.79
C ARG A 53 20.43 5.23 22.04
N GLY A 54 20.97 4.28 21.33
CA GLY A 54 22.34 3.85 21.55
C GLY A 54 22.90 3.00 20.42
N ARG A 55 24.21 2.76 20.49
CA ARG A 55 24.94 1.95 19.52
C ARG A 55 25.27 0.58 20.11
N VAL A 56 25.00 -0.48 19.36
CA VAL A 56 25.36 -1.84 19.72
C VAL A 56 26.88 -2.01 19.60
N GLU A 57 27.55 -2.22 20.72
CA GLU A 57 29.02 -2.39 20.80
C GLU A 57 29.47 -3.84 20.63
N SER A 58 28.69 -4.77 21.19
CA SER A 58 28.93 -6.21 21.09
C SER A 58 27.64 -6.98 21.23
N VAL A 59 27.58 -8.16 20.61
CA VAL A 59 26.52 -9.13 20.70
C VAL A 59 27.14 -10.49 21.05
N ARG A 60 26.56 -11.20 22.03
CA ARG A 60 26.94 -12.55 22.40
C ARG A 60 25.68 -13.39 22.65
N THR A 61 25.81 -14.69 22.52
CA THR A 61 24.78 -15.64 22.91
C THR A 61 25.27 -16.47 24.10
N GLU A 62 24.38 -16.66 25.07
CA GLU A 62 24.71 -17.40 26.27
C GLU A 62 23.50 -18.19 26.78
N ARG A 63 23.73 -19.20 27.64
CA ARG A 63 22.63 -19.88 28.32
C ARG A 63 22.28 -19.12 29.60
N ARG A 64 20.99 -18.88 29.81
CA ARG A 64 20.48 -18.25 31.04
C ARG A 64 20.75 -19.15 32.21
N ALA A 65 21.32 -18.59 33.27
CA ALA A 65 21.55 -19.35 34.53
C ALA A 65 20.19 -19.77 35.12
N GLY A 66 20.07 -21.05 35.50
CA GLY A 66 18.87 -21.62 36.09
C GLY A 66 17.94 -22.32 35.10
N SER A 67 17.48 -21.65 34.02
CA SER A 67 16.58 -22.23 33.02
C SER A 67 17.30 -22.96 31.89
N GLY A 68 18.55 -22.57 31.57
CA GLY A 68 19.27 -23.09 30.41
C GLY A 68 18.77 -22.57 29.05
N ALA A 69 17.79 -21.68 29.03
CA ALA A 69 17.32 -20.99 27.82
C ALA A 69 18.47 -20.24 27.13
N ILE A 70 18.47 -20.18 25.78
CA ILE A 70 19.50 -19.46 25.04
C ILE A 70 19.02 -18.02 24.87
N GLU A 71 19.90 -17.08 25.23
CA GLU A 71 19.67 -15.65 25.11
C GLU A 71 20.73 -15.00 24.24
N THR A 72 20.29 -14.03 23.43
CA THR A 72 21.15 -13.05 22.76
C THR A 72 21.27 -11.82 23.68
N VAL A 73 22.49 -11.42 23.98
CA VAL A 73 22.81 -10.27 24.84
C VAL A 73 23.54 -9.21 24.03
N ALA A 74 22.87 -8.08 23.83
CA ALA A 74 23.42 -6.92 23.15
C ALA A 74 23.92 -5.88 24.16
N ARG A 75 25.17 -5.51 24.08
CA ARG A 75 25.76 -4.41 24.84
C ARG A 75 25.60 -3.12 24.07
N VAL A 76 24.85 -2.17 24.60
CA VAL A 76 24.47 -0.94 23.93
C VAL A 76 25.08 0.25 24.65
N ARG A 77 25.90 1.05 23.95
CA ARG A 77 26.35 2.36 24.43
C ARG A 77 25.26 3.38 24.24
N VAL A 78 24.74 3.91 25.33
CA VAL A 78 23.65 4.88 25.32
C VAL A 78 24.15 6.24 24.85
N VAL A 79 23.49 6.76 23.81
CA VAL A 79 23.71 8.12 23.27
C VAL A 79 22.73 9.09 23.89
N ASP A 80 21.44 8.79 23.82
CA ASP A 80 20.36 9.59 24.39
C ASP A 80 19.51 8.71 25.30
N ASP A 81 19.16 9.18 26.49
CA ASP A 81 18.24 8.53 27.42
C ASP A 81 17.00 9.40 27.63
N TYR A 82 15.84 8.86 27.33
CA TYR A 82 14.54 9.56 27.38
C TYR A 82 13.83 9.42 28.71
N THR A 83 14.38 8.66 29.65
CA THR A 83 13.76 8.31 30.93
C THR A 83 14.56 8.78 32.14
N GLY A 84 15.66 9.52 31.90
CA GLY A 84 16.48 10.11 33.00
C GLY A 84 17.50 9.14 33.61
N GLY A 85 17.76 8.01 33.00
CA GLY A 85 18.82 7.08 33.38
C GLY A 85 20.21 7.69 33.14
N THR A 86 21.19 7.30 33.95
CA THR A 86 22.57 7.80 33.91
C THR A 86 23.58 6.79 33.37
N ASP A 87 23.19 5.55 33.17
CA ASP A 87 24.09 4.49 32.69
C ASP A 87 24.47 4.75 31.25
N ARG A 88 25.77 4.85 30.99
CA ARG A 88 26.33 5.07 29.65
C ARG A 88 26.34 3.80 28.79
N VAL A 89 26.13 2.64 29.40
CA VAL A 89 26.08 1.34 28.74
C VAL A 89 25.03 0.49 29.43
N ILE A 90 24.17 -0.18 28.64
CA ILE A 90 23.21 -1.17 29.10
C ILE A 90 23.39 -2.47 28.35
N GLU A 91 23.01 -3.58 28.95
CA GLU A 91 22.84 -4.87 28.28
C GLU A 91 21.36 -5.15 28.07
N ILE A 92 20.98 -5.36 26.81
CA ILE A 92 19.62 -5.77 26.43
C ILE A 92 19.67 -7.27 26.12
N ARG A 93 18.80 -8.04 26.74
CA ARG A 93 18.71 -9.50 26.62
C ARG A 93 17.43 -9.89 25.90
N GLU A 94 17.54 -10.79 24.95
CA GLU A 94 16.41 -11.31 24.16
C GLU A 94 16.52 -12.82 24.05
N LEU A 95 15.37 -13.52 24.06
CA LEU A 95 15.33 -14.97 23.85
C LEU A 95 15.74 -15.32 22.42
N GLY A 96 16.48 -16.42 22.28
CA GLY A 96 16.91 -16.93 20.98
C GLY A 96 18.41 -16.78 20.73
N GLY A 97 18.88 -17.50 19.71
CA GLY A 97 20.30 -17.51 19.30
C GLY A 97 20.90 -18.91 19.30
N THR A 98 22.21 -19.01 19.08
CA THR A 98 22.93 -20.28 18.97
C THR A 98 24.07 -20.36 19.98
N VAL A 99 24.14 -21.47 20.72
CA VAL A 99 25.24 -21.82 21.63
C VAL A 99 25.73 -23.23 21.30
N GLY A 100 26.94 -23.35 20.80
CA GLY A 100 27.46 -24.60 20.26
C GLY A 100 26.69 -25.04 19.01
N ASP A 101 26.17 -26.26 19.03
CA ASP A 101 25.36 -26.84 17.94
C ASP A 101 23.84 -26.71 18.18
N THR A 102 23.45 -26.04 19.25
CA THR A 102 22.04 -25.89 19.66
C THR A 102 21.56 -24.49 19.37
N THR A 103 20.46 -24.39 18.66
CA THR A 103 19.77 -23.12 18.35
C THR A 103 18.39 -23.10 19.00
N LEU A 104 18.06 -22.01 19.69
CA LEU A 104 16.71 -21.67 20.12
C LEU A 104 16.15 -20.63 19.13
N VAL A 105 15.02 -20.93 18.50
CA VAL A 105 14.31 -20.02 17.60
C VAL A 105 13.01 -19.60 18.28
N VAL A 106 12.86 -18.29 18.46
CA VAL A 106 11.64 -17.63 18.96
C VAL A 106 11.22 -16.59 17.91
N PRO A 107 10.06 -16.75 17.29
CA PRO A 107 9.54 -15.76 16.35
C PRO A 107 9.39 -14.39 17.02
N GLY A 108 9.57 -13.32 16.28
CA GLY A 108 9.43 -11.96 16.78
C GLY A 108 10.52 -11.46 17.73
N ALA A 109 11.49 -12.29 18.08
CA ALA A 109 12.59 -11.89 18.93
C ALA A 109 13.46 -10.79 18.28
N ALA A 110 13.87 -9.80 19.06
CA ALA A 110 14.71 -8.70 18.60
C ALA A 110 16.07 -9.20 18.09
N ARG A 111 16.53 -8.64 16.98
CA ARG A 111 17.83 -8.94 16.38
C ARG A 111 18.80 -7.78 16.58
N PHE A 112 20.04 -8.07 16.92
CA PHE A 112 21.08 -7.08 17.17
C PHE A 112 22.32 -7.41 16.36
N LEU A 113 22.85 -6.40 15.65
CA LEU A 113 24.13 -6.49 14.97
C LEU A 113 25.12 -5.48 15.57
N VAL A 114 26.39 -5.86 15.66
CA VAL A 114 27.43 -4.93 16.13
C VAL A 114 27.55 -3.75 15.16
N GLY A 115 27.46 -2.54 15.72
CA GLY A 115 27.46 -1.32 14.94
C GLY A 115 26.10 -0.69 14.71
N ASP A 116 24.98 -1.40 14.96
CA ASP A 116 23.65 -0.85 14.83
C ASP A 116 23.46 0.38 15.72
N ASP A 117 22.86 1.45 15.19
CA ASP A 117 22.31 2.55 15.96
C ASP A 117 20.81 2.24 16.15
N ILE A 118 20.36 2.09 17.39
CA ILE A 118 19.01 1.68 17.72
C ILE A 118 18.34 2.63 18.70
N VAL A 119 17.00 2.68 18.61
CA VAL A 119 16.16 3.15 19.73
C VAL A 119 15.48 1.92 20.33
N ALA A 120 15.62 1.74 21.63
CA ALA A 120 15.08 0.60 22.37
C ALA A 120 14.14 1.07 23.49
N LEU A 121 12.94 0.52 23.49
CA LEU A 121 12.01 0.60 24.62
C LEU A 121 12.19 -0.68 25.43
N VAL A 122 12.63 -0.59 26.68
CA VAL A 122 13.01 -1.75 27.50
C VAL A 122 12.35 -1.75 28.87
N GLU A 123 12.04 -2.91 29.36
CA GLU A 123 11.52 -3.18 30.69
C GLU A 123 12.60 -3.83 31.59
N ARG A 124 12.55 -3.59 32.89
CA ARG A 124 13.44 -4.23 33.86
C ARG A 124 12.85 -5.54 34.35
N LYS A 125 13.44 -6.64 33.98
CA LYS A 125 13.04 -7.99 34.39
C LYS A 125 14.14 -8.68 35.20
N ALA A 126 13.80 -9.86 35.78
CA ALA A 126 14.82 -10.69 36.43
C ALA A 126 15.95 -10.99 35.44
N GLY A 127 17.18 -10.60 35.79
CA GLY A 127 18.37 -10.81 34.95
C GLY A 127 18.79 -9.69 34.02
N GLY A 128 18.01 -8.60 33.85
CA GLY A 128 18.49 -7.45 33.06
C GLY A 128 17.41 -6.64 32.36
N TRP A 129 17.83 -5.85 31.38
CA TRP A 129 16.92 -5.10 30.49
C TRP A 129 16.45 -6.01 29.34
N ARG A 130 15.16 -5.96 29.03
CA ARG A 130 14.56 -6.70 27.93
C ARG A 130 13.72 -5.78 27.06
N PRO A 131 13.57 -6.06 25.75
CA PRO A 131 12.65 -5.30 24.90
C PRO A 131 11.21 -5.36 25.46
N SER A 132 10.50 -4.24 25.49
CA SER A 132 9.16 -4.17 26.09
C SER A 132 8.03 -4.74 25.21
N ALA A 133 8.31 -5.07 23.96
CA ALA A 133 7.43 -5.74 22.99
C ALA A 133 8.25 -6.53 21.97
N MET A 134 9.20 -7.34 22.45
CA MET A 134 10.11 -8.13 21.59
C MET A 134 10.76 -7.24 20.50
N GLY A 135 10.91 -7.73 19.29
CA GLY A 135 11.45 -6.97 18.15
C GLY A 135 10.70 -5.68 17.82
N ARG A 136 9.40 -5.63 18.13
CA ARG A 136 8.59 -4.42 17.90
C ARG A 136 9.01 -3.21 18.72
N SER A 137 9.62 -3.40 19.87
CA SER A 137 10.11 -2.31 20.72
C SER A 137 11.53 -1.85 20.41
N ILE A 138 12.14 -2.43 19.37
CA ILE A 138 13.47 -2.07 18.88
C ILE A 138 13.33 -1.41 17.50
N PHE A 139 13.91 -0.22 17.37
CA PHE A 139 13.94 0.52 16.11
C PHE A 139 15.39 0.67 15.64
N GLY A 140 15.68 0.31 14.41
CA GLY A 140 16.92 0.68 13.75
C GLY A 140 16.90 2.17 13.38
N VAL A 141 17.97 2.89 13.69
CA VAL A 141 18.14 4.30 13.32
C VAL A 141 18.85 4.36 11.99
N ARG A 142 18.20 4.91 10.99
CA ARG A 142 18.78 5.08 9.64
C ARG A 142 18.95 6.55 9.31
N GLN A 143 20.03 6.89 8.59
CA GLN A 143 20.20 8.20 8.00
C GLN A 143 19.71 8.14 6.55
N SER A 144 18.74 8.96 6.22
CA SER A 144 18.27 9.16 4.84
C SER A 144 18.54 10.60 4.41
N ALA A 145 18.36 10.91 3.16
CA ALA A 145 18.41 12.29 2.66
C ALA A 145 17.38 13.20 3.36
N ALA A 146 16.28 12.61 3.86
CA ALA A 146 15.21 13.28 4.58
C ALA A 146 15.47 13.44 6.10
N GLY A 147 16.58 12.93 6.62
CA GLY A 147 16.94 13.02 8.06
C GLY A 147 17.06 11.66 8.75
N THR A 148 17.03 11.67 10.08
CA THR A 148 17.14 10.45 10.89
C THR A 148 15.79 9.75 10.99
N GLU A 149 15.68 8.56 10.44
CA GLU A 149 14.48 7.73 10.47
C GLU A 149 14.62 6.58 11.48
N LEU A 150 13.53 6.21 12.12
CA LEU A 150 13.39 5.03 12.95
C LEU A 150 12.58 3.98 12.18
N VAL A 151 13.13 2.80 12.03
CA VAL A 151 12.49 1.64 11.39
C VAL A 151 12.35 0.55 12.44
N ARG A 152 11.11 0.16 12.73
CA ARG A 152 10.81 -0.92 13.68
C ARG A 152 11.41 -2.23 13.13
N GLN A 153 12.07 -3.00 13.98
CA GLN A 153 12.76 -4.22 13.53
C GLN A 153 11.80 -5.31 13.10
N ASP A 154 10.67 -5.42 13.78
CA ASP A 154 9.67 -6.40 13.46
C ASP A 154 8.29 -5.73 13.38
N THR A 155 7.68 -5.76 12.20
CA THR A 155 6.32 -5.28 11.94
C THR A 155 5.37 -6.42 11.66
N ASP A 156 5.87 -7.66 11.68
CA ASP A 156 5.15 -8.84 11.24
C ASP A 156 4.63 -9.74 12.41
N GLU A 157 4.38 -9.22 13.61
CA GLU A 157 3.91 -9.95 14.80
C GLU A 157 2.38 -9.89 15.00
N PRO A 158 1.63 -10.98 15.41
CA PRO A 158 0.19 -10.96 15.69
C PRO A 158 -0.20 -9.99 16.78
N LEU A 159 -1.22 -9.19 16.48
CA LEU A 159 -1.80 -8.26 17.44
C LEU A 159 -3.25 -8.63 17.76
N VAL A 160 -3.55 -8.78 19.04
CA VAL A 160 -4.91 -9.02 19.53
C VAL A 160 -5.39 -7.82 20.33
N GLY A 161 -6.57 -7.32 20.00
CA GLY A 161 -7.19 -6.18 20.70
C GLY A 161 -7.55 -5.03 19.76
N ALA A 162 -8.24 -4.03 20.28
CA ALA A 162 -8.79 -2.92 19.51
C ALA A 162 -7.86 -1.69 19.41
N ALA A 163 -6.65 -1.74 19.98
CA ALA A 163 -5.72 -0.62 19.91
C ALA A 163 -5.01 -0.57 18.55
N THR A 164 -4.86 0.63 17.99
CA THR A 164 -4.09 0.84 16.76
C THR A 164 -2.60 0.91 17.09
N PRO A 165 -1.78 0.01 16.55
CA PRO A 165 -0.33 0.01 16.79
C PRO A 165 0.32 1.24 16.19
N GLY A 166 1.44 1.67 16.77
CA GLY A 166 2.26 2.73 16.19
C GLY A 166 2.93 2.33 14.86
N PRO A 167 3.33 3.31 14.03
CA PRO A 167 3.85 3.07 12.69
C PRO A 167 5.17 2.28 12.70
N GLY A 168 5.35 1.43 11.68
CA GLY A 168 6.60 0.67 11.48
C GLY A 168 7.79 1.55 11.12
N ARG A 169 7.55 2.75 10.55
CA ARG A 169 8.56 3.76 10.21
C ARG A 169 8.12 5.13 10.66
N ARG A 170 9.05 5.95 11.19
CA ARG A 170 8.80 7.35 11.55
C ARG A 170 10.10 8.14 11.70
N SER A 171 10.03 9.48 11.68
CA SER A 171 11.20 10.30 11.99
C SER A 171 11.59 10.22 13.47
N LEU A 172 12.89 10.33 13.76
CA LEU A 172 13.37 10.43 15.14
C LEU A 172 12.73 11.62 15.86
N ALA A 173 12.51 12.73 15.17
CA ALA A 173 11.87 13.92 15.75
C ALA A 173 10.42 13.66 16.16
N SER A 174 9.64 12.92 15.35
CA SER A 174 8.26 12.58 15.73
C SER A 174 8.22 11.60 16.91
N PHE A 175 9.18 10.69 16.99
CA PHE A 175 9.35 9.82 18.16
C PHE A 175 9.69 10.62 19.41
N ASP A 176 10.66 11.54 19.33
CA ASP A 176 11.03 12.44 20.43
C ASP A 176 9.84 13.25 20.93
N ALA A 177 9.01 13.75 20.01
CA ALA A 177 7.78 14.47 20.36
C ALA A 177 6.77 13.57 21.08
N ALA A 178 6.55 12.35 20.61
CA ALA A 178 5.65 11.37 21.24
C ALA A 178 6.14 11.01 22.66
N VAL A 179 7.44 10.75 22.82
CA VAL A 179 8.01 10.46 24.15
C VAL A 179 7.84 11.65 25.10
N ARG A 180 8.08 12.88 24.63
CA ARG A 180 7.86 14.09 25.45
C ARG A 180 6.40 14.28 25.82
N ALA A 181 5.49 14.00 24.93
CA ALA A 181 4.04 14.10 25.19
C ALA A 181 3.61 13.13 26.31
N VAL A 182 4.10 11.89 26.31
CA VAL A 182 3.76 10.86 27.29
C VAL A 182 4.55 11.01 28.58
N ARG A 183 5.88 11.20 28.49
CA ARG A 183 6.80 11.19 29.64
C ARG A 183 7.05 12.59 30.25
N ARG A 184 6.70 13.65 29.50
CA ARG A 184 6.94 15.06 29.90
C ARG A 184 8.41 15.39 30.19
N GLN A 185 9.33 14.67 29.51
CA GLN A 185 10.77 14.77 29.71
C GLN A 185 11.49 14.79 28.37
N ALA A 186 12.52 15.68 28.26
CA ALA A 186 13.42 15.68 27.11
C ALA A 186 14.54 14.62 27.28
N PRO A 187 15.09 14.05 26.18
CA PRO A 187 16.20 13.12 26.27
C PRO A 187 17.45 13.76 26.88
N THR A 188 18.16 13.00 27.68
CA THR A 188 19.45 13.38 28.26
C THR A 188 20.57 12.78 27.43
N ARG A 189 21.43 13.64 26.86
CA ARG A 189 22.60 13.16 26.10
C ARG A 189 23.69 12.65 27.06
N LEU A 190 24.06 11.38 26.90
CA LEU A 190 25.06 10.70 27.72
C LEU A 190 26.39 10.43 27.00
N SER A 191 26.38 10.36 25.66
CA SER A 191 27.59 10.21 24.85
C SER A 191 27.43 10.86 23.47
N SER A 192 28.54 11.10 22.75
CA SER A 192 28.49 11.58 21.36
C SER A 192 28.10 10.44 20.41
N PRO A 193 27.20 10.67 19.43
CA PRO A 193 26.95 9.71 18.37
C PRO A 193 28.23 9.51 17.57
N GLY A 194 28.67 8.26 17.41
CA GLY A 194 29.76 7.93 16.50
C GLY A 194 29.34 8.18 15.03
N VAL A 195 30.31 8.34 14.14
CA VAL A 195 30.03 8.38 12.69
C VAL A 195 29.40 7.03 12.32
N ALA A 196 28.16 7.04 11.81
CA ALA A 196 27.51 5.83 11.34
C ALA A 196 28.26 5.28 10.12
N PRO A 197 28.68 4.00 10.08
CA PRO A 197 29.03 3.38 8.82
C PRO A 197 27.79 3.32 7.93
N SER A 198 27.97 3.53 6.63
CA SER A 198 26.98 3.20 5.62
C SER A 198 26.74 1.67 5.68
N ILE A 199 25.63 1.27 6.22
CA ILE A 199 25.26 -0.15 6.30
C ILE A 199 24.62 -0.51 4.97
N GLY A 200 25.33 -1.35 4.20
CA GLY A 200 24.71 -2.10 3.11
C GLY A 200 23.57 -2.94 3.69
N GLU A 201 22.46 -3.01 2.98
CA GLU A 201 21.33 -3.87 3.33
C GLU A 201 21.80 -5.31 3.52
N VAL A 202 21.79 -5.77 4.76
CA VAL A 202 21.69 -7.19 5.04
C VAL A 202 20.25 -7.43 5.49
N ALA A 203 19.37 -7.47 4.51
CA ALA A 203 18.12 -8.19 4.65
C ALA A 203 18.52 -9.67 4.75
N ALA A 204 18.48 -10.25 5.93
CA ALA A 204 18.37 -11.69 6.05
C ALA A 204 16.98 -12.06 5.50
N VAL A 205 16.91 -12.21 4.16
CA VAL A 205 15.76 -12.78 3.50
C VAL A 205 15.62 -14.19 4.06
N MET A 206 14.58 -14.43 4.85
CA MET A 206 14.15 -15.80 5.12
C MET A 206 13.85 -16.42 3.75
N PRO A 207 14.33 -17.64 3.44
CA PRO A 207 14.07 -18.24 2.14
C PRO A 207 12.57 -18.35 1.94
N THR A 208 12.04 -17.57 1.01
CA THR A 208 10.68 -17.70 0.52
C THR A 208 10.69 -18.83 -0.52
N VAL A 209 10.00 -19.91 -0.21
CA VAL A 209 9.51 -20.85 -1.23
C VAL A 209 8.15 -20.29 -1.69
N GLU A 210 7.81 -20.37 -2.96
CA GLU A 210 6.55 -19.80 -3.47
C GLU A 210 5.37 -20.15 -2.57
N GLY A 211 4.81 -19.16 -1.87
CA GLY A 211 3.57 -19.20 -1.14
C GLY A 211 3.69 -19.30 0.39
N PHE A 212 4.74 -19.80 1.02
CA PHE A 212 4.86 -19.96 2.48
C PHE A 212 6.27 -19.59 2.98
N ARG A 213 6.41 -19.38 4.30
CA ARG A 213 7.70 -19.09 4.93
C ARG A 213 8.11 -20.20 5.88
N LEU A 214 9.42 -20.45 6.01
CA LEU A 214 10.01 -21.39 6.94
C LEU A 214 10.53 -20.67 8.19
N LEU A 215 10.35 -21.28 9.35
CA LEU A 215 10.95 -20.79 10.59
C LEU A 215 12.31 -21.47 10.83
N GLY A 216 13.41 -20.80 10.46
CA GLY A 216 14.77 -21.22 10.78
C GLY A 216 15.25 -22.54 10.14
N ASN A 217 14.65 -23.01 9.07
CA ASN A 217 14.96 -24.27 8.39
C ASN A 217 15.12 -25.45 9.38
N MET A 218 14.13 -25.71 10.18
CA MET A 218 14.12 -26.80 11.18
C MET A 218 12.88 -27.67 11.02
N ARG A 219 13.00 -28.98 11.37
CA ARG A 219 11.91 -29.95 11.27
C ARG A 219 12.06 -31.10 12.25
N TRP A 220 10.94 -31.78 12.55
CA TRP A 220 10.95 -33.03 13.29
C TRP A 220 11.40 -34.16 12.38
N HIS A 221 12.47 -34.86 12.77
CA HIS A 221 12.96 -36.03 12.02
C HIS A 221 12.16 -37.30 12.31
N GLU A 222 11.38 -37.30 13.38
CA GLU A 222 10.46 -38.39 13.77
C GLU A 222 9.43 -38.66 12.68
N ALA A 223 8.96 -37.62 11.97
CA ALA A 223 8.05 -37.74 10.83
C ALA A 223 8.58 -38.64 9.69
N ASP A 224 9.90 -38.70 9.50
CA ASP A 224 10.53 -39.55 8.47
C ASP A 224 10.43 -41.05 8.76
N SER A 225 10.20 -41.43 10.02
CA SER A 225 10.07 -42.81 10.49
C SER A 225 8.61 -43.13 10.81
N GLY A 226 7.67 -42.25 10.50
CA GLY A 226 6.26 -42.38 10.87
C GLY A 226 6.00 -42.38 12.38
N LEU A 227 6.96 -41.90 13.17
CA LEU A 227 6.82 -41.82 14.63
C LEU A 227 6.08 -40.53 15.00
N PRO A 228 5.10 -40.59 15.91
CA PRO A 228 4.40 -39.40 16.36
C PRO A 228 5.31 -38.51 17.25
N VAL A 229 5.14 -37.19 17.11
CA VAL A 229 5.69 -36.20 18.04
C VAL A 229 4.66 -35.96 19.13
N THR A 230 5.00 -36.35 20.35
CA THR A 230 4.06 -36.29 21.48
C THR A 230 4.22 -34.99 22.26
N TRP A 231 3.12 -34.32 22.43
CA TRP A 231 3.02 -33.03 23.15
C TRP A 231 2.34 -33.23 24.50
N TYR A 232 2.82 -32.56 25.52
CA TYR A 232 2.28 -32.64 26.88
C TYR A 232 1.94 -31.25 27.40
N ARG A 233 0.95 -31.20 28.32
CA ARG A 233 0.65 -29.99 29.11
C ARG A 233 1.37 -30.07 30.44
N ASN A 234 2.01 -28.96 30.86
CA ASN A 234 2.59 -28.87 32.21
C ASN A 234 1.46 -28.75 33.26
N THR A 235 1.50 -29.62 34.29
CA THR A 235 0.48 -29.64 35.34
C THR A 235 0.77 -28.70 36.50
N LEU A 236 1.96 -28.08 36.56
CA LEU A 236 2.27 -27.07 37.59
C LEU A 236 1.55 -25.74 37.36
N THR A 237 0.98 -25.59 36.17
CA THR A 237 0.29 -24.36 35.79
C THR A 237 -1.15 -24.64 35.37
N ALA A 238 -2.07 -23.80 35.80
CA ALA A 238 -3.48 -23.93 35.44
C ALA A 238 -3.79 -23.28 34.08
N PRO A 239 -4.76 -23.79 33.30
CA PRO A 239 -5.20 -23.13 32.04
C PRO A 239 -5.65 -21.68 32.30
N PRO A 240 -5.34 -20.76 31.40
CA PRO A 240 -5.67 -19.34 31.60
C PRO A 240 -7.18 -19.06 31.53
N LEU A 241 -7.95 -19.94 30.88
CA LEU A 241 -9.39 -19.84 30.72
C LEU A 241 -10.07 -21.05 31.38
N ASP A 242 -11.12 -20.79 32.17
CA ASP A 242 -11.87 -21.82 32.91
C ASP A 242 -12.90 -22.49 31.98
N SER A 243 -12.41 -23.09 30.87
CA SER A 243 -13.30 -23.68 29.83
C SER A 243 -13.77 -25.08 30.18
N GLY A 244 -13.13 -25.74 31.14
CA GLY A 244 -13.38 -27.14 31.47
C GLY A 244 -12.93 -28.14 30.41
N ASN A 245 -12.50 -27.69 29.21
CA ASN A 245 -12.19 -28.50 28.04
C ASN A 245 -10.78 -28.25 27.47
N SER A 246 -9.86 -27.62 28.21
CA SER A 246 -8.55 -27.24 27.70
C SER A 246 -7.73 -28.40 27.09
N GLU A 247 -7.90 -29.63 27.56
CA GLU A 247 -7.23 -30.80 26.99
C GLU A 247 -7.82 -31.21 25.64
N ALA A 248 -9.12 -31.10 25.46
CA ALA A 248 -9.79 -31.33 24.18
C ALA A 248 -9.40 -30.26 23.14
N GLU A 249 -9.25 -29.03 23.56
CA GLU A 249 -8.82 -27.91 22.73
C GLU A 249 -7.38 -28.07 22.24
N LEU A 250 -6.46 -28.51 23.10
CA LEU A 250 -5.09 -28.86 22.71
C LEU A 250 -5.05 -30.04 21.74
N GLY A 251 -5.90 -31.05 21.97
CA GLY A 251 -6.05 -32.21 21.08
C GLY A 251 -6.53 -31.77 19.69
N GLN A 252 -7.44 -30.79 19.60
CA GLN A 252 -7.91 -30.23 18.34
C GLN A 252 -6.80 -29.45 17.61
N ALA A 253 -6.02 -28.66 18.32
CA ALA A 253 -4.89 -27.92 17.75
C ALA A 253 -3.84 -28.88 17.13
N MET A 254 -3.53 -30.01 17.81
CA MET A 254 -2.64 -31.02 17.25
C MET A 254 -3.24 -31.74 16.04
N ALA A 255 -4.54 -32.03 16.08
CA ALA A 255 -5.25 -32.72 15.00
C ALA A 255 -5.27 -31.90 13.71
N ALA A 256 -5.34 -30.59 13.79
CA ALA A 256 -5.32 -29.71 12.61
C ALA A 256 -4.05 -29.91 11.77
N TRP A 257 -2.91 -30.05 12.40
CA TRP A 257 -1.63 -30.30 11.72
C TRP A 257 -1.39 -31.76 11.33
N THR A 258 -2.09 -32.69 11.95
CA THR A 258 -2.00 -34.13 11.69
C THR A 258 -2.98 -34.61 10.63
N ASN A 259 -4.16 -34.04 10.55
CA ASN A 259 -5.25 -34.48 9.67
C ASN A 259 -4.98 -34.42 8.16
N PRO A 260 -4.13 -33.53 7.62
CA PRO A 260 -3.81 -33.54 6.21
C PRO A 260 -3.08 -34.83 5.80
N ALA A 261 -3.78 -35.73 5.14
CA ALA A 261 -3.23 -36.99 4.64
C ALA A 261 -2.07 -36.84 3.63
N SER A 262 -1.80 -35.62 3.20
CA SER A 262 -0.72 -35.25 2.28
C SER A 262 0.58 -34.79 2.95
N ALA A 263 0.66 -34.87 4.29
CA ALA A 263 1.86 -34.58 5.06
C ALA A 263 2.21 -35.76 5.97
N SER A 264 3.50 -35.96 6.28
CA SER A 264 3.99 -37.14 7.03
C SER A 264 4.09 -36.91 8.54
N ILE A 265 3.86 -35.67 9.01
CA ILE A 265 3.96 -35.42 10.46
C ILE A 265 2.70 -35.86 11.18
N THR A 266 2.90 -36.47 12.34
CA THR A 266 1.84 -36.86 13.29
C THR A 266 2.10 -36.23 14.63
N LEU A 267 1.21 -35.30 15.06
CA LEU A 267 1.25 -34.71 16.40
C LEU A 267 0.19 -35.39 17.26
N VAL A 268 0.56 -35.74 18.47
CA VAL A 268 -0.33 -36.42 19.43
C VAL A 268 -0.29 -35.71 20.77
N TYR A 269 -1.46 -35.41 21.32
CA TYR A 269 -1.56 -34.95 22.70
C TYR A 269 -1.42 -36.12 23.65
N GLY A 270 -0.34 -36.14 24.43
CA GLY A 270 0.04 -37.21 25.37
C GLY A 270 -0.49 -37.04 26.79
N GLY A 271 -1.39 -36.06 26.99
CA GLY A 271 -1.91 -35.74 28.32
C GLY A 271 -1.00 -34.78 29.10
N THR A 272 -0.98 -34.93 30.39
CA THR A 272 -0.29 -34.03 31.33
C THR A 272 1.05 -34.55 31.80
N ARG A 273 1.98 -33.62 32.09
CA ARG A 273 3.31 -33.96 32.66
C ARG A 273 3.71 -32.88 33.67
N VAL A 274 4.31 -33.32 34.78
CA VAL A 274 4.91 -32.38 35.74
C VAL A 274 6.27 -31.96 35.22
N VAL A 275 6.44 -30.67 34.94
CA VAL A 275 7.73 -30.11 34.57
C VAL A 275 8.01 -28.95 35.53
N ALA A 276 9.18 -28.99 36.14
CA ALA A 276 9.57 -27.94 37.12
C ALA A 276 9.62 -26.56 36.43
N ALA A 277 9.28 -25.52 37.16
CA ALA A 277 9.61 -24.17 36.80
C ALA A 277 11.09 -24.06 36.44
N ASN A 278 11.45 -23.16 35.55
CA ASN A 278 12.80 -22.97 34.99
C ASN A 278 13.32 -24.06 34.04
N ALA A 279 12.47 -24.99 33.59
CA ALA A 279 12.87 -26.02 32.66
C ALA A 279 12.23 -25.92 31.28
N THR A 280 11.25 -25.01 31.08
CA THR A 280 10.42 -24.95 29.87
C THR A 280 11.24 -24.64 28.61
N LEU A 281 12.21 -23.74 28.66
CA LEU A 281 13.07 -23.35 27.52
C LEU A 281 14.48 -23.97 27.61
N ASN A 282 14.69 -25.06 28.34
CA ASN A 282 16.02 -25.67 28.48
C ASN A 282 16.39 -26.50 27.24
N CYS A 283 16.88 -25.85 26.18
CA CYS A 283 17.37 -26.54 25.00
C CYS A 283 18.58 -27.48 25.23
N GLY A 284 19.30 -27.34 26.37
CA GLY A 284 20.45 -28.19 26.69
C GLY A 284 20.07 -29.53 27.37
N ALA A 285 18.93 -29.50 28.04
CA ALA A 285 18.34 -30.70 28.73
C ALA A 285 16.80 -30.54 28.61
N PRO A 286 16.22 -30.78 27.43
CA PRO A 286 14.79 -30.50 27.20
C PRO A 286 13.93 -31.38 28.11
N PRO A 287 12.84 -30.84 28.69
CA PRO A 287 11.98 -31.57 29.62
C PRO A 287 11.19 -32.71 28.92
N VAL A 288 11.05 -32.60 27.60
CA VAL A 288 10.41 -33.60 26.73
C VAL A 288 11.30 -33.82 25.50
N PRO A 289 12.41 -34.57 25.61
CA PRO A 289 13.26 -34.83 24.46
C PRO A 289 12.51 -35.57 23.35
N GLY A 290 12.59 -35.06 22.12
CA GLY A 290 11.86 -35.61 20.96
C GLY A 290 10.35 -35.35 20.97
N GLY A 291 9.88 -34.41 21.78
CA GLY A 291 8.47 -34.01 21.87
C GLY A 291 8.27 -32.54 22.22
N GLY A 292 7.04 -32.16 22.53
CA GLY A 292 6.68 -30.79 22.86
C GLY A 292 6.04 -30.61 24.23
N LEU A 293 6.10 -29.38 24.74
CA LEU A 293 5.51 -28.98 26.02
C LEU A 293 4.66 -27.70 25.83
N ILE A 294 3.50 -27.71 26.46
CA ILE A 294 2.63 -26.54 26.56
C ILE A 294 2.58 -26.12 28.02
N THR A 295 2.93 -24.90 28.33
CA THR A 295 2.98 -24.33 29.67
C THR A 295 2.09 -23.10 29.76
N TYR A 296 1.32 -22.95 30.82
CA TYR A 296 0.50 -21.82 31.12
C TYR A 296 1.12 -20.98 32.23
N GLU A 297 0.65 -19.72 32.40
CA GLU A 297 1.02 -18.80 33.48
C GLU A 297 2.50 -18.37 33.45
N ASP A 298 3.25 -18.71 32.41
CA ASP A 298 4.66 -18.33 32.23
C ASP A 298 5.49 -18.37 33.52
N PRO A 299 5.68 -19.55 34.11
CA PRO A 299 6.28 -19.68 35.48
C PRO A 299 7.75 -19.24 35.53
N ASP A 300 8.39 -19.13 34.37
CA ASP A 300 9.80 -18.77 34.22
C ASP A 300 10.05 -17.32 33.86
N ASP A 301 8.99 -16.52 33.75
CA ASP A 301 9.04 -15.14 33.23
C ASP A 301 9.76 -15.05 31.87
N ASP A 302 9.45 -16.05 31.01
CA ASP A 302 10.03 -16.19 29.66
C ASP A 302 9.32 -15.26 28.68
N ILE A 303 8.01 -15.04 28.85
CA ILE A 303 7.25 -14.00 28.20
C ILE A 303 7.54 -12.68 28.91
N THR A 304 8.64 -12.09 28.54
CA THR A 304 9.22 -10.94 29.24
C THR A 304 8.47 -9.64 29.02
N THR A 305 7.35 -9.66 28.28
CA THR A 305 6.68 -8.48 27.81
C THR A 305 5.21 -8.52 28.14
N SER A 306 4.73 -7.53 28.87
CA SER A 306 3.31 -7.31 29.08
C SER A 306 2.60 -7.05 27.75
N GLY A 307 1.76 -7.99 27.31
CA GLY A 307 1.01 -7.91 26.05
C GLY A 307 1.31 -9.03 25.06
N VAL A 308 2.31 -9.88 25.29
CA VAL A 308 2.46 -11.16 24.59
C VAL A 308 1.49 -12.16 25.24
N ILE A 309 0.65 -12.82 24.44
CA ILE A 309 -0.36 -13.76 24.90
C ILE A 309 0.20 -15.17 24.92
N ALA A 310 1.00 -15.52 23.91
CA ALA A 310 1.70 -16.77 23.81
C ALA A 310 2.96 -16.63 22.96
N ILE A 311 3.89 -17.57 23.16
CA ILE A 311 5.04 -17.78 22.27
C ILE A 311 5.15 -19.26 21.94
N GLY A 312 5.36 -19.56 20.65
CA GLY A 312 5.66 -20.91 20.17
C GLY A 312 7.01 -20.96 19.46
N GLY A 313 7.72 -22.06 19.58
CA GLY A 313 9.02 -22.21 18.94
C GLY A 313 9.64 -23.56 19.18
N ALA A 314 10.92 -23.70 18.79
CA ALA A 314 11.62 -24.96 18.96
C ALA A 314 13.11 -24.77 19.25
N CYS A 315 13.66 -25.80 19.91
CA CYS A 315 15.09 -26.05 20.00
C CYS A 315 15.51 -27.00 18.87
N SER A 316 16.51 -26.61 18.11
CA SER A 316 17.03 -27.42 17.01
C SER A 316 18.54 -27.65 17.11
N GLY A 317 19.04 -28.65 16.42
CA GLY A 317 20.46 -29.00 16.38
C GLY A 317 20.78 -30.12 15.39
N SER A 318 21.94 -30.75 15.56
CA SER A 318 22.35 -31.91 14.74
C SER A 318 21.51 -33.15 15.04
N PRO A 319 21.35 -34.07 14.07
CA PRO A 319 21.82 -34.04 12.72
C PRO A 319 20.94 -33.15 11.80
N THR A 320 21.48 -32.75 10.66
CA THR A 320 20.72 -32.08 9.59
C THR A 320 20.20 -33.12 8.58
N ARG A 321 19.14 -32.74 7.85
CA ARG A 321 18.58 -33.51 6.76
C ARG A 321 18.16 -32.61 5.60
N ILE A 322 18.36 -33.05 4.38
CA ILE A 322 17.90 -32.34 3.18
C ILE A 322 16.53 -32.89 2.80
N VAL A 323 15.53 -32.00 2.69
CA VAL A 323 14.17 -32.28 2.24
C VAL A 323 13.78 -31.20 1.23
N ASN A 324 13.28 -31.63 0.07
CA ASN A 324 12.92 -30.71 -1.03
C ASN A 324 14.04 -29.71 -1.38
N GLY A 325 15.30 -30.16 -1.35
CA GLY A 325 16.46 -29.32 -1.66
C GLY A 325 16.92 -28.36 -0.53
N THR A 326 16.17 -28.26 0.56
CA THR A 326 16.48 -27.45 1.73
C THR A 326 17.11 -28.28 2.85
N THR A 327 18.21 -27.79 3.43
CA THR A 327 18.83 -28.41 4.60
C THR A 327 18.11 -27.99 5.87
N PHE A 328 17.52 -28.96 6.59
CA PHE A 328 16.83 -28.74 7.86
C PHE A 328 17.63 -29.29 9.03
N SER A 329 17.72 -28.52 10.11
CA SER A 329 18.18 -28.99 11.42
C SER A 329 17.08 -29.79 12.10
N ARG A 330 17.46 -30.83 12.87
CA ARG A 330 16.51 -31.61 13.66
C ARG A 330 15.93 -30.76 14.79
N ILE A 331 14.60 -30.68 14.90
CA ILE A 331 13.93 -30.21 16.09
C ILE A 331 14.11 -31.26 17.19
N THR A 332 14.66 -30.87 18.31
CA THR A 332 14.90 -31.74 19.45
C THR A 332 13.86 -31.57 20.55
N TYR A 333 13.17 -30.42 20.56
CA TYR A 333 12.15 -30.06 21.52
C TYR A 333 11.31 -28.89 20.97
N GLY A 334 9.98 -28.99 21.12
CA GLY A 334 9.04 -27.90 20.81
C GLY A 334 8.38 -27.33 22.06
N PHE A 335 8.03 -26.08 22.08
CA PHE A 335 7.35 -25.45 23.20
C PHE A 335 6.27 -24.48 22.75
N VAL A 336 5.26 -24.32 23.62
CA VAL A 336 4.28 -23.23 23.59
C VAL A 336 4.10 -22.75 25.02
N ILE A 337 4.28 -21.46 25.25
CA ILE A 337 4.11 -20.81 26.55
C ILE A 337 3.02 -19.77 26.44
N PHE A 338 2.03 -19.85 27.31
CA PHE A 338 0.96 -18.87 27.43
C PHE A 338 1.24 -17.93 28.61
N THR A 339 0.93 -16.66 28.46
CA THR A 339 1.02 -15.63 29.50
C THR A 339 0.05 -15.86 30.66
N THR A 340 0.08 -14.97 31.64
CA THR A 340 -0.73 -15.08 32.83
C THR A 340 -2.23 -15.00 32.58
N LYS A 341 -3.03 -15.66 33.44
CA LYS A 341 -4.49 -15.62 33.44
C LYS A 341 -5.05 -14.19 33.47
N ALA A 342 -4.38 -13.29 34.17
CA ALA A 342 -4.78 -11.88 34.27
C ALA A 342 -4.68 -11.13 32.91
N GLU A 343 -3.68 -11.44 32.11
CA GLU A 343 -3.52 -10.83 30.78
C GLU A 343 -4.42 -11.48 29.72
N MET A 344 -4.73 -12.78 29.88
CA MET A 344 -5.64 -13.54 29.02
C MET A 344 -7.13 -13.25 29.29
N ALA A 345 -7.51 -12.92 30.52
CA ALA A 345 -8.90 -12.76 30.96
C ALA A 345 -9.75 -11.78 30.12
N PRO A 346 -9.22 -10.68 29.57
CA PRO A 346 -9.98 -9.77 28.71
C PRO A 346 -10.41 -10.36 27.36
N LEU A 347 -9.84 -11.51 26.96
CA LEU A 347 -10.04 -12.13 25.65
C LEU A 347 -11.14 -13.21 25.64
N GLY A 348 -11.57 -13.68 26.81
CA GLY A 348 -12.91 -14.13 27.19
C GLY A 348 -13.54 -15.37 26.55
N GLN A 349 -12.88 -16.25 25.76
CA GLN A 349 -13.59 -17.44 25.19
C GLN A 349 -12.71 -18.67 24.94
N SER A 350 -13.27 -19.88 25.19
CA SER A 350 -12.60 -21.19 25.11
C SER A 350 -12.06 -21.57 23.73
N LEU A 351 -12.73 -21.20 22.65
CA LEU A 351 -12.28 -21.45 21.26
C LEU A 351 -11.00 -20.69 20.88
N PHE A 352 -10.72 -19.64 21.60
CA PHE A 352 -9.51 -18.84 21.42
C PHE A 352 -8.23 -19.59 21.80
N LEU A 353 -8.28 -20.42 22.86
CA LEU A 353 -7.13 -21.20 23.31
C LEU A 353 -6.68 -22.22 22.26
N ALA A 354 -7.62 -22.94 21.64
CA ALA A 354 -7.32 -23.91 20.58
C ALA A 354 -6.65 -23.22 19.38
N ARG A 355 -7.12 -22.06 19.00
CA ARG A 355 -6.61 -21.29 17.86
C ARG A 355 -5.21 -20.74 18.08
N VAL A 356 -4.96 -20.17 19.27
CA VAL A 356 -3.61 -19.69 19.61
C VAL A 356 -2.66 -20.88 19.71
N ALA A 357 -3.07 -21.97 20.34
CA ALA A 357 -2.26 -23.19 20.42
C ALA A 357 -1.95 -23.77 19.03
N GLU A 358 -2.91 -23.78 18.10
CA GLU A 358 -2.75 -24.24 16.73
C GLU A 358 -1.72 -23.39 15.98
N HIS A 359 -1.78 -22.08 16.09
CA HIS A 359 -0.83 -21.14 15.50
C HIS A 359 0.58 -21.34 16.07
N GLU A 360 0.74 -21.33 17.40
CA GLU A 360 2.04 -21.45 18.06
C GLU A 360 2.69 -22.84 17.82
N VAL A 361 1.87 -23.89 17.70
CA VAL A 361 2.37 -25.22 17.29
C VAL A 361 2.86 -25.21 15.84
N GLY A 362 2.23 -24.44 14.93
CA GLY A 362 2.72 -24.26 13.57
C GLY A 362 4.18 -23.77 13.53
N HIS A 363 4.54 -22.83 14.43
CA HIS A 363 5.93 -22.40 14.59
C HIS A 363 6.82 -23.51 15.13
N ALA A 364 6.35 -24.24 16.10
CA ALA A 364 7.11 -25.33 16.72
C ALA A 364 7.30 -26.56 15.79
N ILE A 365 6.64 -26.58 14.63
CA ILE A 365 6.88 -27.58 13.58
C ILE A 365 7.66 -27.03 12.37
N GLY A 366 8.09 -25.77 12.44
CA GLY A 366 9.00 -25.19 11.44
C GLY A 366 8.37 -24.21 10.46
N LEU A 367 7.09 -23.84 10.61
CA LEU A 367 6.41 -22.85 9.77
C LEU A 367 6.63 -21.43 10.29
N GLY A 368 6.94 -20.53 9.37
CA GLY A 368 6.83 -19.10 9.57
C GLY A 368 5.45 -18.60 9.18
N HIS A 369 5.23 -17.29 9.21
CA HIS A 369 3.93 -16.74 8.83
C HIS A 369 3.65 -16.82 7.33
N THR A 370 2.36 -16.96 7.01
CA THR A 370 1.85 -16.70 5.67
C THR A 370 2.22 -15.29 5.23
N PRO A 371 2.83 -15.10 4.03
CA PRO A 371 3.16 -13.79 3.51
C PRO A 371 1.94 -12.87 3.42
N THR A 372 2.11 -11.61 3.84
CA THR A 372 1.06 -10.57 3.78
C THR A 372 1.23 -9.62 2.58
N ASP A 373 2.23 -9.85 1.73
CA ASP A 373 2.61 -9.04 0.58
C ASP A 373 1.76 -9.28 -0.68
N GLY A 374 0.67 -10.04 -0.56
CA GLY A 374 -0.22 -10.39 -1.67
C GLY A 374 0.27 -11.54 -2.55
N SER A 375 1.42 -12.15 -2.24
CA SER A 375 1.94 -13.33 -2.96
C SER A 375 1.08 -14.59 -2.74
N VAL A 376 0.26 -14.62 -1.69
CA VAL A 376 -0.62 -15.74 -1.33
C VAL A 376 -2.09 -15.36 -1.49
N ALA A 377 -2.79 -16.05 -2.38
CA ALA A 377 -4.23 -15.86 -2.56
C ALA A 377 -5.01 -16.34 -1.31
N ASN A 378 -5.98 -15.53 -0.84
CA ASN A 378 -6.76 -15.83 0.38
C ASN A 378 -5.90 -16.05 1.63
N ALA A 379 -4.82 -15.29 1.78
CA ALA A 379 -3.85 -15.39 2.88
C ALA A 379 -4.53 -15.46 4.27
N THR A 380 -5.61 -14.72 4.50
CA THR A 380 -6.36 -14.66 5.76
C THR A 380 -7.07 -15.96 6.16
N SER A 381 -7.15 -16.95 5.27
CA SER A 381 -7.74 -18.27 5.58
C SER A 381 -6.74 -19.26 6.20
N ASN A 382 -5.46 -18.89 6.28
CA ASN A 382 -4.39 -19.72 6.82
C ASN A 382 -4.27 -19.53 8.34
N ILE A 383 -3.92 -20.60 9.06
CA ILE A 383 -3.67 -20.53 10.51
C ILE A 383 -2.41 -19.73 10.80
N MET A 384 -1.38 -19.91 9.96
CA MET A 384 -0.13 -19.14 10.06
C MET A 384 -0.28 -17.74 9.50
N TYR A 385 -1.51 -17.32 9.12
CA TYR A 385 -1.74 -15.94 8.79
C TYR A 385 -1.57 -15.10 10.05
N PRO A 386 -0.86 -14.06 9.91
CA PRO A 386 -0.49 -13.24 11.02
C PRO A 386 -1.64 -12.56 11.79
N SER A 387 -2.88 -12.51 11.39
CA SER A 387 -4.09 -12.09 12.15
C SER A 387 -4.99 -13.27 12.53
N CYS A 388 -4.43 -14.32 13.06
CA CYS A 388 -5.24 -15.43 13.52
C CYS A 388 -6.17 -15.00 14.68
N CYS A 389 -7.16 -15.80 14.92
CA CYS A 389 -7.78 -15.92 16.24
C CYS A 389 -8.80 -14.86 16.63
N GLN A 390 -9.23 -13.96 15.73
CA GLN A 390 -10.22 -12.90 16.03
C GLN A 390 -11.68 -13.30 15.80
N THR A 391 -11.95 -14.40 15.07
CA THR A 391 -13.33 -14.84 14.78
C THR A 391 -13.65 -16.16 15.44
N VAL A 392 -14.68 -16.17 16.28
CA VAL A 392 -15.20 -17.34 16.95
C VAL A 392 -16.11 -18.12 15.98
N THR A 393 -15.55 -19.02 15.20
CA THR A 393 -16.36 -20.05 14.52
C THR A 393 -16.32 -21.34 15.34
N PRO A 394 -17.46 -22.09 15.47
CA PRO A 394 -17.56 -23.25 16.36
C PRO A 394 -16.79 -24.50 15.93
N VAL A 395 -16.02 -24.46 14.86
CA VAL A 395 -15.22 -25.57 14.35
C VAL A 395 -13.82 -25.03 14.10
N PRO A 396 -12.72 -25.67 14.56
CA PRO A 396 -11.39 -25.30 14.12
C PRO A 396 -11.38 -25.42 12.59
N PRO A 397 -11.02 -24.36 11.84
CA PRO A 397 -10.89 -24.50 10.41
C PRO A 397 -9.76 -25.48 10.12
N ALA A 398 -9.91 -26.24 9.08
CA ALA A 398 -8.78 -26.93 8.47
C ALA A 398 -7.68 -25.92 8.15
N ILE A 399 -6.42 -26.31 8.32
CA ILE A 399 -5.29 -25.46 7.91
C ILE A 399 -5.49 -24.96 6.48
N GLY A 400 -5.10 -23.73 6.23
CA GLY A 400 -5.31 -23.08 4.92
C GLY A 400 -4.38 -23.63 3.84
N PRO A 401 -4.58 -23.22 2.59
CA PRO A 401 -3.79 -23.72 1.46
C PRO A 401 -2.28 -23.45 1.58
N ASP A 402 -1.89 -22.31 2.14
CA ASP A 402 -0.50 -21.91 2.34
C ASP A 402 0.14 -22.73 3.49
N ASP A 403 -0.58 -22.87 4.60
CA ASP A 403 -0.19 -23.73 5.72
C ASP A 403 0.03 -25.15 5.26
N LEU A 404 -0.89 -25.67 4.43
CA LEU A 404 -0.81 -27.02 3.88
C LEU A 404 0.39 -27.16 2.94
N ALA A 405 0.65 -26.16 2.09
CA ALA A 405 1.81 -26.15 1.19
C ALA A 405 3.12 -26.17 1.98
N GLY A 406 3.23 -25.35 3.03
CA GLY A 406 4.37 -25.30 3.93
C GLY A 406 4.55 -26.62 4.70
N LEU A 407 3.47 -27.19 5.21
CA LEU A 407 3.47 -28.46 5.91
C LEU A 407 3.95 -29.60 5.01
N GLN A 408 3.45 -29.68 3.77
CA GLN A 408 3.87 -30.68 2.77
C GLN A 408 5.32 -30.48 2.33
N PHE A 409 5.79 -29.25 2.28
CA PHE A 409 7.18 -28.95 1.95
C PHE A 409 8.14 -29.43 3.04
N ILE A 410 7.81 -29.22 4.32
CA ILE A 410 8.63 -29.62 5.45
C ILE A 410 8.50 -31.13 5.72
N TYR A 411 7.27 -31.68 5.59
CA TYR A 411 6.90 -33.05 5.94
C TYR A 411 6.18 -33.76 4.78
N PRO A 412 6.85 -33.99 3.65
CA PRO A 412 6.21 -34.71 2.56
C PRO A 412 5.86 -36.15 2.96
N VAL A 413 4.72 -36.66 2.47
CA VAL A 413 4.38 -38.07 2.60
C VAL A 413 5.22 -38.88 1.60
N ASP A 414 5.99 -39.81 2.09
CA ASP A 414 6.57 -40.87 1.24
C ASP A 414 5.44 -41.84 0.82
N SER A 415 5.03 -41.77 -0.45
CA SER A 415 4.03 -42.71 -0.98
C SER A 415 4.65 -44.13 -1.19
N GLY A 416 4.81 -44.89 -0.12
CA GLY A 416 5.33 -46.22 -0.24
C GLY A 416 5.44 -47.02 1.07
N SER A 417 4.63 -47.99 1.16
CA SER A 417 4.57 -49.01 2.25
C SER A 417 5.87 -49.78 2.45
N GLY A 418 6.34 -49.84 3.68
CA GLY A 418 7.05 -50.99 4.28
C GLY A 418 8.41 -51.34 3.72
N GLY A 419 9.45 -50.79 4.27
CA GLY A 419 10.87 -51.08 4.03
C GLY A 419 11.56 -49.84 3.48
N SER A 420 12.59 -49.34 4.17
CA SER A 420 13.32 -48.11 3.85
C SER A 420 13.81 -48.07 2.40
N CYS A 421 12.96 -47.66 1.46
CA CYS A 421 13.34 -47.35 0.10
C CYS A 421 13.83 -45.89 0.03
N THR A 422 15.13 -45.73 -0.17
CA THR A 422 15.71 -44.42 -0.49
C THR A 422 15.77 -44.25 -2.01
N TYR A 423 15.43 -43.09 -2.51
CA TYR A 423 15.50 -42.74 -3.93
C TYR A 423 16.43 -41.56 -4.12
N ASP A 424 17.40 -41.69 -5.03
CA ASP A 424 18.23 -40.64 -5.51
C ASP A 424 17.96 -40.44 -7.00
N VAL A 425 17.57 -39.21 -7.38
CA VAL A 425 17.18 -38.86 -8.74
C VAL A 425 18.12 -37.80 -9.28
N THR A 426 18.82 -38.13 -10.35
CA THR A 426 19.82 -37.23 -10.95
C THR A 426 19.65 -37.13 -12.46
N PRO A 427 19.85 -35.92 -13.02
CA PRO A 427 20.04 -34.63 -12.38
C PRO A 427 18.73 -34.05 -11.83
N SER A 428 18.79 -33.06 -10.94
CA SER A 428 17.59 -32.40 -10.40
C SER A 428 16.96 -31.39 -11.39
N VAL A 429 17.73 -30.90 -12.35
CA VAL A 429 17.29 -29.97 -13.40
C VAL A 429 17.84 -30.41 -14.75
N GLN A 430 17.02 -30.34 -15.77
CA GLN A 430 17.43 -30.54 -17.16
C GLN A 430 16.93 -29.44 -18.06
N SER A 431 17.76 -29.03 -19.02
CA SER A 431 17.40 -28.06 -20.04
C SER A 431 17.28 -28.73 -21.41
N ILE A 432 16.29 -28.33 -22.19
CA ILE A 432 16.08 -28.78 -23.55
C ILE A 432 15.86 -27.58 -24.49
N GLY A 433 16.38 -27.63 -25.68
CA GLY A 433 16.16 -26.61 -26.69
C GLY A 433 14.69 -26.47 -27.09
N TYR A 434 14.33 -25.30 -27.63
CA TYR A 434 12.94 -24.99 -28.03
C TYR A 434 12.32 -25.99 -29.03
N GLY A 435 13.13 -26.59 -29.90
CA GLY A 435 12.63 -27.58 -30.88
C GLY A 435 12.01 -28.82 -30.26
N GLY A 436 12.14 -29.01 -28.95
CA GLY A 436 11.63 -30.19 -28.24
C GLY A 436 12.46 -31.46 -28.57
N GLY A 437 11.82 -32.61 -28.41
CA GLY A 437 12.44 -33.90 -28.63
C GLY A 437 12.58 -34.72 -27.34
N VAL A 438 13.43 -35.76 -27.36
CA VAL A 438 13.66 -36.60 -26.19
C VAL A 438 14.51 -35.90 -25.19
N VAL A 439 14.00 -35.72 -23.97
CA VAL A 439 14.73 -35.17 -22.84
C VAL A 439 15.80 -36.19 -22.40
N THR A 440 17.00 -35.74 -22.05
CA THR A 440 18.06 -36.58 -21.47
C THR A 440 17.51 -37.37 -20.30
N PRO A 441 17.78 -38.70 -20.14
CA PRO A 441 17.17 -39.48 -19.09
C PRO A 441 17.52 -38.98 -17.69
N PHE A 442 16.52 -38.99 -16.81
CA PHE A 442 16.74 -38.95 -15.36
C PHE A 442 17.11 -40.35 -14.87
N SER A 443 18.10 -40.45 -14.02
CA SER A 443 18.52 -41.70 -13.38
C SER A 443 17.91 -41.77 -11.96
N VAL A 444 17.26 -42.90 -11.67
CA VAL A 444 16.75 -43.20 -10.33
C VAL A 444 17.61 -44.31 -9.74
N ASN A 445 18.34 -43.99 -8.64
CA ASN A 445 19.10 -44.97 -7.89
C ASN A 445 18.34 -45.34 -6.62
N THR A 446 18.02 -46.60 -6.46
CA THR A 446 17.22 -47.15 -5.34
C THR A 446 17.47 -48.65 -5.16
N GLY A 447 16.96 -49.25 -4.08
CA GLY A 447 17.01 -50.69 -3.88
C GLY A 447 16.23 -51.49 -4.92
N SER A 448 16.67 -52.67 -5.25
CA SER A 448 16.11 -53.52 -6.32
C SER A 448 14.62 -53.90 -6.17
N ALA A 449 14.10 -53.82 -4.92
CA ALA A 449 12.68 -54.12 -4.62
C ALA A 449 11.83 -52.84 -4.49
N CYS A 450 12.42 -51.65 -4.59
CA CYS A 450 11.76 -50.38 -4.38
C CYS A 450 10.96 -49.96 -5.63
N THR A 451 9.67 -49.78 -5.46
CA THR A 451 8.76 -49.32 -6.52
C THR A 451 8.61 -47.81 -6.47
N TRP A 452 8.68 -47.17 -7.64
CA TRP A 452 8.54 -45.70 -7.76
C TRP A 452 7.68 -45.32 -8.96
N SER A 453 7.12 -44.13 -8.89
CA SER A 453 6.24 -43.60 -9.93
C SER A 453 6.79 -42.29 -10.50
N VAL A 454 6.27 -41.94 -11.66
CA VAL A 454 6.58 -40.72 -12.39
C VAL A 454 5.30 -40.01 -12.78
N ALA A 455 5.24 -38.71 -12.54
CA ALA A 455 4.12 -37.88 -12.95
C ALA A 455 4.58 -36.50 -13.42
N SER A 456 3.89 -35.94 -14.43
CA SER A 456 4.01 -34.58 -14.87
C SER A 456 2.63 -33.98 -15.12
N THR A 457 2.37 -32.77 -14.71
CA THR A 457 1.15 -32.03 -15.03
C THR A 457 1.29 -31.20 -16.31
N ALA A 458 2.49 -31.12 -16.87
CA ALA A 458 2.75 -30.34 -18.08
C ALA A 458 2.31 -31.09 -19.34
N SER A 459 1.31 -30.58 -20.04
CA SER A 459 0.76 -31.16 -21.28
C SER A 459 1.77 -31.24 -22.42
N TRP A 460 2.85 -30.46 -22.35
CA TRP A 460 3.90 -30.46 -23.36
C TRP A 460 5.04 -31.48 -23.11
N LEU A 461 4.99 -32.22 -21.99
CA LEU A 461 5.91 -33.29 -21.64
C LEU A 461 5.17 -34.64 -21.70
N THR A 462 5.59 -35.52 -22.59
CA THR A 462 5.04 -36.89 -22.71
C THR A 462 6.01 -37.87 -22.09
N LEU A 463 5.54 -38.69 -21.12
CA LEU A 463 6.33 -39.72 -20.47
C LEU A 463 6.72 -40.81 -21.44
N SER A 464 7.99 -41.19 -21.47
CA SER A 464 8.50 -42.33 -22.26
C SER A 464 8.53 -43.63 -21.43
N GLY A 465 7.53 -44.48 -21.58
CA GLY A 465 7.41 -45.77 -20.91
C GLY A 465 6.41 -45.79 -19.74
N PRO A 466 6.37 -46.85 -18.92
CA PRO A 466 5.40 -47.00 -17.85
C PRO A 466 5.60 -46.02 -16.72
N ALA A 467 4.49 -45.49 -16.21
CA ALA A 467 4.49 -44.51 -15.15
C ALA A 467 4.95 -45.06 -13.78
N THR A 468 4.96 -46.37 -13.60
CA THR A 468 5.42 -47.06 -12.37
C THR A 468 6.53 -48.04 -12.70
N ARG A 469 7.59 -48.08 -11.89
CA ARG A 469 8.79 -48.95 -12.09
C ARG A 469 9.29 -49.48 -10.75
N THR A 470 10.12 -50.51 -10.81
CA THR A 470 10.71 -51.17 -9.62
C THR A 470 12.21 -51.26 -9.83
N GLY A 471 13.00 -51.00 -8.76
CA GLY A 471 14.45 -51.02 -8.80
C GLY A 471 15.11 -49.82 -9.46
N PRO A 472 16.46 -49.80 -9.56
CA PRO A 472 17.18 -48.73 -10.24
C PRO A 472 16.77 -48.66 -11.72
N GLY A 473 16.72 -47.44 -12.26
CA GLY A 473 16.31 -47.25 -13.67
C GLY A 473 16.45 -45.84 -14.16
N THR A 474 16.13 -45.61 -15.41
CA THR A 474 16.12 -44.32 -16.08
C THR A 474 14.75 -44.01 -16.64
N ILE A 475 14.39 -42.73 -16.68
CA ILE A 475 13.16 -42.25 -17.29
C ILE A 475 13.43 -41.06 -18.19
N SER A 476 12.84 -41.06 -19.36
CA SER A 476 12.90 -39.95 -20.32
C SER A 476 11.51 -39.42 -20.61
N TYR A 477 11.47 -38.17 -21.04
CA TYR A 477 10.30 -37.49 -21.55
C TYR A 477 10.53 -37.06 -23.00
N VAL A 478 9.46 -36.94 -23.74
CA VAL A 478 9.45 -36.25 -25.02
C VAL A 478 8.79 -34.90 -24.81
N ALA A 479 9.52 -33.84 -25.05
CA ALA A 479 9.01 -32.49 -24.98
C ALA A 479 8.47 -32.07 -26.36
N ALA A 480 7.26 -31.54 -26.41
CA ALA A 480 6.75 -30.88 -27.59
C ALA A 480 7.56 -29.59 -27.86
N ALA A 481 7.64 -29.17 -29.13
CA ALA A 481 8.29 -27.90 -29.49
C ALA A 481 7.67 -26.74 -28.71
N ASN A 482 8.52 -25.82 -28.26
CA ASN A 482 8.10 -24.58 -27.59
C ASN A 482 8.05 -23.45 -28.62
N ASN A 483 6.87 -23.03 -28.99
CA ASN A 483 6.65 -21.91 -29.91
C ASN A 483 6.42 -20.58 -29.17
N GLY A 484 6.83 -20.44 -27.92
CA GLY A 484 6.63 -19.26 -27.08
C GLY A 484 7.83 -18.94 -26.21
N THR A 485 7.59 -18.21 -25.13
CA THR A 485 8.61 -17.88 -24.11
C THR A 485 9.18 -19.13 -23.44
N ALA A 486 10.36 -19.02 -22.83
CA ALA A 486 10.95 -20.08 -22.04
C ALA A 486 9.92 -20.62 -21.03
N ARG A 487 9.82 -21.95 -20.91
CA ARG A 487 8.87 -22.60 -20.02
C ARG A 487 9.54 -23.67 -19.17
N GLY A 488 9.05 -23.86 -17.98
CA GLY A 488 9.51 -24.91 -17.08
C GLY A 488 8.36 -25.82 -16.67
N ALA A 489 8.69 -27.04 -16.32
CA ALA A 489 7.75 -27.97 -15.72
C ALA A 489 8.40 -28.70 -14.55
N ALA A 490 7.67 -28.79 -13.45
CA ALA A 490 8.00 -29.70 -12.39
C ALA A 490 7.53 -31.12 -12.76
N VAL A 491 8.42 -32.09 -12.59
CA VAL A 491 8.15 -33.50 -12.81
C VAL A 491 8.44 -34.20 -11.49
N THR A 492 7.52 -35.03 -11.03
CA THR A 492 7.73 -35.86 -9.84
C THR A 492 8.23 -37.25 -10.24
N ILE A 493 9.41 -37.62 -9.83
CA ILE A 493 10.03 -38.94 -10.08
C ILE A 493 10.39 -39.56 -8.75
N ALA A 494 9.83 -40.71 -8.42
CA ALA A 494 10.08 -41.40 -7.15
C ALA A 494 9.84 -40.51 -5.89
N GLY A 495 8.80 -39.65 -5.93
CA GLY A 495 8.51 -38.67 -4.88
C GLY A 495 9.45 -37.47 -4.85
N LYS A 496 10.43 -37.37 -5.75
CA LYS A 496 11.35 -36.22 -5.86
C LYS A 496 10.89 -35.28 -6.97
N GLY A 497 10.83 -34.01 -6.66
CA GLY A 497 10.61 -32.96 -7.66
C GLY A 497 11.89 -32.69 -8.48
N VAL A 498 11.80 -32.84 -9.79
CA VAL A 498 12.85 -32.46 -10.73
C VAL A 498 12.26 -31.45 -11.73
N THR A 499 13.09 -30.59 -12.29
CA THR A 499 12.64 -29.55 -13.21
C THR A 499 13.14 -29.83 -14.63
N VAL A 500 12.24 -29.74 -15.61
CA VAL A 500 12.60 -29.66 -17.02
C VAL A 500 12.39 -28.24 -17.49
N GLN A 501 13.45 -27.58 -17.91
CA GLN A 501 13.41 -26.23 -18.49
C GLN A 501 13.52 -26.34 -20.00
N GLN A 502 12.60 -25.72 -20.74
CA GLN A 502 12.68 -25.62 -22.18
C GLN A 502 12.95 -24.18 -22.58
N GLU A 503 13.97 -24.01 -23.39
CA GLU A 503 14.31 -22.70 -23.93
C GLU A 503 13.11 -22.08 -24.63
N ALA A 504 13.04 -20.75 -24.62
CA ALA A 504 12.16 -20.04 -25.54
C ALA A 504 12.47 -20.53 -26.95
N SER A 505 11.44 -20.67 -27.77
CA SER A 505 11.67 -20.62 -29.22
C SER A 505 12.60 -19.42 -29.46
N PRO A 506 13.68 -19.52 -30.23
CA PRO A 506 14.33 -18.31 -30.70
C PRO A 506 13.20 -17.50 -31.30
N VAL A 507 12.94 -16.37 -30.74
CA VAL A 507 11.77 -15.54 -30.95
C VAL A 507 11.21 -15.85 -32.35
N ILE A 508 9.99 -16.45 -32.45
CA ILE A 508 9.23 -16.26 -33.67
C ILE A 508 9.25 -14.78 -33.82
N ALA A 509 10.00 -14.26 -34.79
CA ALA A 509 9.91 -12.86 -35.15
C ALA A 509 8.41 -12.60 -35.18
N PRO A 510 7.89 -11.68 -34.33
CA PRO A 510 6.45 -11.46 -34.22
C PRO A 510 5.97 -11.34 -35.65
N THR A 511 4.86 -12.00 -36.03
CA THR A 511 4.40 -12.06 -37.41
C THR A 511 4.58 -10.66 -38.01
N ASP A 512 5.35 -10.57 -39.05
CA ASP A 512 5.67 -9.40 -39.83
C ASP A 512 5.22 -9.73 -41.23
N THR A 513 3.96 -9.41 -41.53
CA THR A 513 3.24 -9.89 -42.71
C THR A 513 3.80 -9.29 -44.00
N ASP A 514 4.28 -8.07 -43.99
CA ASP A 514 4.84 -7.35 -45.15
C ASP A 514 6.38 -7.32 -45.15
N ASN A 515 7.03 -7.88 -44.11
CA ASN A 515 8.45 -8.05 -43.95
C ASN A 515 9.25 -6.74 -43.91
N ASP A 516 8.73 -5.70 -43.29
CA ASP A 516 9.40 -4.40 -43.15
C ASP A 516 10.21 -4.24 -41.89
N GLY A 517 10.12 -5.18 -40.93
CA GLY A 517 10.84 -5.23 -39.69
C GLY A 517 10.01 -4.74 -38.47
N LEU A 518 8.74 -4.39 -38.67
CA LEU A 518 7.79 -4.09 -37.61
C LEU A 518 6.89 -5.31 -37.35
N PRO A 519 6.60 -5.62 -36.09
CA PRO A 519 5.69 -6.70 -35.77
C PRO A 519 4.22 -6.34 -36.02
N ASP A 520 3.43 -7.18 -36.71
CA ASP A 520 1.99 -7.00 -36.92
C ASP A 520 1.23 -6.57 -35.65
N ALA A 521 1.56 -7.20 -34.53
CA ALA A 521 0.90 -6.93 -33.24
C ALA A 521 1.15 -5.50 -32.74
N TRP A 522 2.36 -4.97 -32.94
CA TRP A 522 2.70 -3.60 -32.58
C TRP A 522 2.03 -2.61 -33.53
N GLU A 523 2.06 -2.89 -34.85
CA GLU A 523 1.43 -2.06 -35.86
C GLU A 523 -0.06 -1.90 -35.60
N ILE A 524 -0.77 -3.02 -35.35
CA ILE A 524 -2.21 -3.00 -35.01
C ILE A 524 -2.47 -2.16 -33.76
N GLN A 525 -1.65 -2.30 -32.72
CA GLN A 525 -1.79 -1.49 -31.49
C GLN A 525 -1.54 0.00 -31.74
N ALA A 526 -0.59 0.31 -32.60
CA ALA A 526 -0.22 1.68 -33.01
C ALA A 526 -1.17 2.29 -34.07
N GLY A 527 -2.06 1.48 -34.64
CA GLY A 527 -2.98 1.90 -35.69
C GLY A 527 -2.34 1.99 -37.08
N LEU A 528 -1.25 1.26 -37.29
CA LEU A 528 -0.62 1.02 -38.59
C LEU A 528 -1.25 -0.19 -39.30
N ASN A 529 -1.01 -0.35 -40.58
CA ASN A 529 -1.51 -1.47 -41.35
C ASN A 529 -0.42 -2.54 -41.54
N PRO A 530 -0.48 -3.71 -40.88
CA PRO A 530 0.56 -4.74 -40.89
C PRO A 530 0.73 -5.45 -42.25
N ALA A 531 0.03 -5.07 -43.28
CA ALA A 531 0.17 -5.59 -44.66
C ALA A 531 0.76 -4.55 -45.63
N VAL A 532 1.27 -3.40 -45.13
CA VAL A 532 1.75 -2.29 -45.95
C VAL A 532 3.12 -1.80 -45.46
N GLY A 533 4.20 -2.47 -45.86
CA GLY A 533 5.59 -2.16 -45.48
C GLY A 533 6.19 -0.88 -46.08
N THR A 534 5.37 0.05 -46.59
CA THR A 534 5.84 1.29 -47.23
C THR A 534 4.93 2.48 -46.92
N GLY A 535 5.44 3.69 -47.18
CA GLY A 535 4.68 4.92 -46.88
C GLY A 535 4.52 5.15 -45.37
N ALA A 536 3.42 5.71 -44.96
CA ALA A 536 3.18 6.09 -43.57
C ALA A 536 3.04 4.89 -42.62
N ASP A 537 2.63 3.73 -43.13
CA ASP A 537 2.44 2.53 -42.29
C ASP A 537 3.72 1.68 -42.15
N GLY A 538 4.66 1.73 -43.11
CA GLY A 538 5.85 0.90 -43.13
C GLY A 538 6.98 1.43 -42.24
N ALA A 539 8.01 0.62 -42.00
CA ALA A 539 9.15 0.86 -41.09
C ALA A 539 9.89 2.20 -41.30
N THR A 540 9.90 2.73 -42.52
CA THR A 540 10.54 4.02 -42.88
C THR A 540 9.56 5.21 -42.83
N GLY A 541 8.27 4.97 -42.51
CA GLY A 541 7.26 6.00 -42.34
C GLY A 541 7.52 6.88 -41.13
N ASP A 542 6.98 8.08 -41.15
CA ASP A 542 6.96 9.06 -40.05
C ASP A 542 5.58 9.76 -40.12
N PRO A 543 4.53 9.06 -39.63
CA PRO A 543 3.15 9.54 -39.81
C PRO A 543 2.74 10.69 -38.89
N ASP A 544 3.45 10.93 -37.77
CA ASP A 544 3.18 12.08 -36.89
C ASP A 544 4.14 13.26 -37.15
N GLY A 545 5.20 13.06 -37.91
CA GLY A 545 6.08 14.10 -38.40
C GLY A 545 7.08 14.59 -37.35
N ASP A 546 7.43 13.78 -36.37
CA ASP A 546 8.37 14.14 -35.28
C ASP A 546 9.85 13.95 -35.68
N GLY A 547 10.12 13.35 -36.85
CA GLY A 547 11.42 13.10 -37.44
C GLY A 547 12.00 11.74 -37.07
N LEU A 548 11.26 10.88 -36.39
CA LEU A 548 11.57 9.47 -36.15
C LEU A 548 10.79 8.60 -37.15
N THR A 549 11.39 7.51 -37.60
CA THR A 549 10.66 6.53 -38.37
C THR A 549 9.95 5.55 -37.46
N ASN A 550 8.86 4.91 -37.98
CA ASN A 550 8.12 3.87 -37.24
C ASN A 550 9.07 2.81 -36.63
N LEU A 551 10.10 2.39 -37.35
CA LEU A 551 11.12 1.44 -36.83
C LEU A 551 11.95 2.04 -35.69
N GLN A 552 12.30 3.33 -35.76
CA GLN A 552 13.04 3.99 -34.67
C GLN A 552 12.17 4.16 -33.44
N GLU A 553 10.88 4.41 -33.62
CA GLU A 553 9.91 4.52 -32.53
C GLU A 553 9.62 3.17 -31.88
N TYR A 554 9.44 2.12 -32.68
CA TYR A 554 9.36 0.74 -32.19
C TYR A 554 10.55 0.39 -31.28
N GLN A 555 11.77 0.69 -31.76
CA GLN A 555 13.00 0.44 -31.01
C GLN A 555 13.12 1.28 -29.73
N ARG A 556 12.57 2.49 -29.74
CA ARG A 556 12.56 3.41 -28.59
C ARG A 556 11.31 3.32 -27.71
N ARG A 557 10.36 2.47 -28.09
CA ARG A 557 9.07 2.29 -27.42
C ARG A 557 8.23 3.56 -27.37
N LEU A 558 8.18 4.29 -28.49
CA LEU A 558 7.38 5.47 -28.72
C LEU A 558 6.15 5.14 -29.56
N HIS A 559 5.21 6.07 -29.65
CA HIS A 559 3.98 5.90 -30.42
C HIS A 559 4.16 6.48 -31.84
N PRO A 560 4.11 5.69 -32.95
CA PRO A 560 4.42 6.16 -34.31
C PRO A 560 3.40 7.15 -34.90
N ARG A 561 2.31 7.39 -34.21
CA ARG A 561 1.26 8.36 -34.55
C ARG A 561 0.94 9.23 -33.33
N GLY A 562 1.92 9.51 -32.48
CA GLY A 562 1.78 10.14 -31.16
C GLY A 562 1.58 11.66 -31.22
N VAL A 563 0.62 12.15 -32.04
CA VAL A 563 0.36 13.59 -32.23
C VAL A 563 -0.18 14.31 -31.00
N VAL A 564 -0.63 13.60 -29.99
CA VAL A 564 -1.15 14.18 -28.73
C VAL A 564 -0.43 13.54 -27.55
N GLN A 565 0.11 14.37 -26.66
CA GLN A 565 0.75 13.94 -25.43
C GLN A 565 -0.02 14.42 -24.20
N ARG A 566 -0.05 13.61 -23.13
CA ARG A 566 -0.57 13.94 -21.80
C ARG A 566 0.34 13.37 -20.74
N TYR A 567 0.40 14.00 -19.57
CA TYR A 567 1.33 13.67 -18.52
C TYR A 567 0.65 13.68 -17.16
N LEU A 568 1.03 12.72 -16.29
CA LEU A 568 0.65 12.62 -14.89
C LEU A 568 1.92 12.36 -14.09
N ALA A 569 2.34 13.31 -13.26
CA ALA A 569 3.56 13.19 -12.47
C ALA A 569 3.34 12.33 -11.23
N GLU A 570 2.12 12.29 -10.73
CA GLU A 570 1.74 11.37 -9.66
C GLU A 570 1.20 10.06 -10.22
N GLY A 571 1.47 8.99 -9.47
CA GLY A 571 0.92 7.66 -9.62
C GLY A 571 1.52 6.75 -8.57
N VAL A 572 0.72 5.89 -7.97
CA VAL A 572 1.16 4.93 -6.97
C VAL A 572 0.27 3.69 -6.99
N GLN A 573 0.87 2.51 -6.96
CA GLN A 573 0.16 1.24 -6.99
C GLN A 573 0.83 0.24 -6.03
N ASN A 574 0.19 -0.02 -4.89
CA ASN A 574 0.67 -1.00 -3.90
C ASN A 574 -0.51 -1.50 -3.05
N THR A 575 -0.26 -2.12 -1.92
CA THR A 575 -1.32 -2.63 -1.03
C THR A 575 -2.16 -1.55 -0.36
N PHE A 576 -1.64 -0.33 -0.26
CA PHE A 576 -2.34 0.81 0.35
C PHE A 576 -2.97 1.74 -0.69
N PHE A 577 -2.30 1.96 -1.83
CA PHE A 577 -2.76 2.84 -2.90
C PHE A 577 -3.14 2.06 -4.16
N ALA A 578 -4.22 2.49 -4.81
CA ALA A 578 -4.66 2.01 -6.11
C ALA A 578 -4.87 3.17 -7.09
N THR A 579 -4.29 3.08 -8.29
CA THR A 579 -4.41 4.08 -9.34
C THR A 579 -5.27 3.57 -10.49
N ARG A 580 -6.20 4.42 -10.95
CA ARG A 580 -6.97 4.24 -12.20
C ARG A 580 -6.72 5.40 -13.14
N ILE A 581 -6.69 5.12 -14.43
CA ILE A 581 -6.63 6.12 -15.49
C ILE A 581 -7.87 5.94 -16.37
N ALA A 582 -8.66 7.01 -16.49
CA ALA A 582 -9.82 7.11 -17.37
C ALA A 582 -9.43 7.88 -18.63
N LEU A 583 -9.84 7.37 -19.78
CA LEU A 583 -9.54 7.92 -21.09
C LEU A 583 -10.84 8.15 -21.87
N VAL A 584 -10.99 9.31 -22.49
CA VAL A 584 -12.13 9.61 -23.41
C VAL A 584 -11.61 10.01 -24.76
N ASN A 585 -12.17 9.40 -25.81
CA ASN A 585 -12.02 9.83 -27.19
C ASN A 585 -13.20 10.76 -27.57
N PRO A 586 -13.00 12.09 -27.62
CA PRO A 586 -14.06 13.04 -27.96
C PRO A 586 -14.40 13.08 -29.43
N SER A 587 -13.60 12.48 -30.32
CA SER A 587 -13.85 12.42 -31.75
C SER A 587 -15.18 11.70 -32.07
N ALA A 588 -15.89 12.19 -33.07
CA ALA A 588 -17.10 11.51 -33.54
C ALA A 588 -16.83 10.40 -34.55
N THR A 589 -15.64 10.36 -35.15
CA THR A 589 -15.37 9.50 -36.33
C THR A 589 -14.03 8.76 -36.28
N VAL A 590 -13.05 9.25 -35.54
CA VAL A 590 -11.68 8.73 -35.51
C VAL A 590 -11.45 7.87 -34.28
N THR A 591 -10.95 6.66 -34.45
CA THR A 591 -10.47 5.79 -33.35
C THR A 591 -9.16 6.32 -32.80
N ALA A 592 -9.02 6.37 -31.49
CA ALA A 592 -7.79 6.71 -30.81
C ALA A 592 -7.00 5.44 -30.47
N TYR A 593 -5.74 5.41 -30.87
CA TYR A 593 -4.74 4.42 -30.42
C TYR A 593 -3.88 5.14 -29.39
N VAL A 594 -3.78 4.56 -28.21
CA VAL A 594 -3.21 5.24 -27.03
C VAL A 594 -2.15 4.34 -26.40
N GLN A 595 -0.95 4.88 -26.24
CA GLN A 595 0.14 4.27 -25.47
C GLN A 595 0.26 4.97 -24.13
N LEU A 596 0.29 4.20 -23.03
CA LEU A 596 0.63 4.67 -21.70
C LEU A 596 1.99 4.11 -21.32
N ARG A 597 2.91 4.97 -20.90
CA ARG A 597 4.23 4.58 -20.38
C ARG A 597 4.32 4.97 -18.92
N PHE A 598 4.58 3.98 -18.06
CA PHE A 598 4.74 4.13 -16.61
C PHE A 598 6.22 4.12 -16.27
N ALA A 599 6.73 5.24 -15.78
CA ALA A 599 8.15 5.39 -15.40
C ALA A 599 8.29 5.43 -13.88
N THR A 600 9.13 4.55 -13.31
CA THR A 600 9.43 4.53 -11.87
C THR A 600 10.42 5.65 -11.50
N PRO A 601 10.52 6.05 -10.21
CA PRO A 601 11.71 6.76 -9.74
C PRO A 601 12.99 5.98 -10.05
N PRO A 602 14.16 6.65 -10.20
CA PRO A 602 15.44 5.95 -10.33
C PRO A 602 15.66 5.03 -9.13
N ASP A 603 16.16 3.82 -9.37
CA ASP A 603 16.63 2.90 -8.33
C ASP A 603 17.99 3.35 -7.74
N ALA A 604 18.57 2.52 -6.87
CA ALA A 604 19.85 2.81 -6.22
C ALA A 604 21.02 2.96 -7.22
N ASP A 605 20.90 2.37 -8.40
CA ASP A 605 21.88 2.43 -9.49
C ASP A 605 21.57 3.56 -10.49
N GLY A 606 20.50 4.34 -10.24
CA GLY A 606 20.06 5.43 -11.10
C GLY A 606 19.23 4.97 -12.32
N VAL A 607 18.78 3.73 -12.35
CA VAL A 607 18.03 3.16 -13.48
C VAL A 607 16.52 3.46 -13.33
N VAL A 608 15.93 3.99 -14.39
CA VAL A 608 14.48 4.22 -14.51
C VAL A 608 13.87 3.04 -15.26
N THR A 609 12.92 2.35 -14.64
CA THR A 609 12.16 1.29 -15.30
C THR A 609 10.91 1.88 -15.95
N THR A 610 10.68 1.54 -17.23
CA THR A 610 9.48 1.97 -17.96
C THR A 610 8.68 0.76 -18.41
N THR A 611 7.37 0.74 -18.08
CA THR A 611 6.40 -0.27 -18.50
C THR A 611 5.39 0.35 -19.46
N GLU A 612 5.01 -0.36 -20.51
CA GLU A 612 4.07 0.11 -21.54
C GLU A 612 2.72 -0.61 -21.44
N HIS A 613 1.67 0.12 -21.80
CA HIS A 613 0.33 -0.44 -21.99
C HIS A 613 -0.39 0.27 -23.14
N TRP A 614 -1.11 -0.48 -23.98
CA TRP A 614 -1.82 0.05 -25.12
C TRP A 614 -3.34 -0.07 -24.96
N VAL A 615 -4.07 0.98 -25.37
CA VAL A 615 -5.53 1.04 -25.30
C VAL A 615 -6.09 1.60 -26.63
N THR A 616 -7.04 0.90 -27.23
CA THR A 616 -7.77 1.41 -28.40
C THR A 616 -9.14 1.91 -27.99
N ILE A 617 -9.48 3.15 -28.34
CA ILE A 617 -10.74 3.81 -27.94
C ILE A 617 -11.52 4.23 -29.18
N ALA A 618 -12.66 3.61 -29.41
CA ALA A 618 -13.55 3.95 -30.54
C ALA A 618 -14.09 5.39 -30.42
N PRO A 619 -14.59 5.98 -31.50
CA PRO A 619 -15.20 7.30 -31.48
C PRO A 619 -16.32 7.44 -30.44
N ARG A 620 -16.35 8.56 -29.71
CA ARG A 620 -17.35 8.82 -28.65
C ARG A 620 -17.44 7.68 -27.61
N ARG A 621 -16.27 7.15 -27.19
CA ARG A 621 -16.13 6.12 -26.14
C ARG A 621 -15.15 6.56 -25.08
N ARG A 622 -15.24 5.89 -23.96
CA ARG A 622 -14.24 5.93 -22.89
C ARG A 622 -13.61 4.57 -22.66
N ALA A 623 -12.48 4.55 -21.98
CA ALA A 623 -11.85 3.35 -21.45
C ALA A 623 -11.37 3.64 -20.02
N THR A 624 -11.32 2.61 -19.19
CA THR A 624 -10.69 2.68 -17.85
C THR A 624 -9.55 1.68 -17.81
N LEU A 625 -8.39 2.13 -17.39
CA LEU A 625 -7.25 1.29 -17.05
C LEU A 625 -7.11 1.26 -15.52
N ASP A 626 -7.30 0.09 -14.94
CA ASP A 626 -6.88 -0.19 -13.56
C ASP A 626 -5.38 -0.53 -13.59
N VAL A 627 -4.55 0.37 -13.08
CA VAL A 627 -3.09 0.23 -13.17
C VAL A 627 -2.58 -1.01 -12.43
N GLY A 628 -3.30 -1.48 -11.40
CA GLY A 628 -3.00 -2.73 -10.71
C GLY A 628 -2.99 -3.97 -11.62
N THR A 629 -3.66 -3.89 -12.79
CA THR A 629 -3.68 -4.99 -13.78
C THR A 629 -2.48 -4.96 -14.74
N VAL A 630 -1.68 -3.88 -14.73
CA VAL A 630 -0.51 -3.76 -15.61
C VAL A 630 0.69 -4.42 -14.95
N ALA A 631 1.14 -5.53 -15.53
CA ALA A 631 2.27 -6.28 -14.98
C ALA A 631 3.55 -5.42 -14.93
N GLY A 632 4.22 -5.41 -13.80
CA GLY A 632 5.46 -4.67 -13.59
C GLY A 632 5.30 -3.24 -13.08
N VAL A 633 4.08 -2.68 -13.04
CA VAL A 633 3.84 -1.34 -12.43
C VAL A 633 3.52 -1.53 -10.95
N ARG A 634 4.42 -1.05 -10.10
CA ARG A 634 4.30 -1.11 -8.63
C ARG A 634 4.90 0.14 -8.00
N ASP A 635 4.47 0.43 -6.76
CA ASP A 635 4.90 1.59 -6.00
C ASP A 635 4.68 2.92 -6.73
N SER A 636 5.58 3.86 -6.61
CA SER A 636 5.46 5.19 -7.21
C SER A 636 5.87 5.18 -8.69
N PHE A 637 5.09 5.83 -9.52
CA PHE A 637 5.40 6.01 -10.95
C PHE A 637 4.86 7.36 -11.47
N ALA A 638 5.33 7.77 -12.63
CA ALA A 638 4.71 8.80 -13.44
C ALA A 638 4.20 8.18 -14.76
N THR A 639 3.21 8.81 -15.39
CA THR A 639 2.63 8.32 -16.64
C THR A 639 2.78 9.34 -17.76
N THR A 640 3.33 8.90 -18.90
CA THR A 640 3.25 9.61 -20.18
C THR A 640 2.24 8.89 -21.07
N ILE A 641 1.30 9.64 -21.64
CA ILE A 641 0.25 9.14 -22.52
C ILE A 641 0.47 9.75 -23.90
N GLU A 642 0.65 8.91 -24.91
CA GLU A 642 0.74 9.32 -26.31
C GLU A 642 -0.44 8.75 -27.09
N SER A 643 -1.02 9.51 -28.00
CA SER A 643 -2.21 9.11 -28.72
C SER A 643 -2.22 9.61 -30.16
N SER A 644 -2.77 8.78 -31.05
CA SER A 644 -2.94 9.09 -32.49
C SER A 644 -3.96 10.19 -32.80
N THR A 645 -4.77 10.61 -31.82
CA THR A 645 -5.74 11.70 -31.92
C THR A 645 -6.02 12.26 -30.53
N LEU A 646 -6.75 13.37 -30.46
CA LEU A 646 -7.10 13.99 -29.19
C LEU A 646 -7.78 13.00 -28.26
N VAL A 647 -7.21 12.82 -27.07
CA VAL A 647 -7.81 12.12 -25.94
C VAL A 647 -7.80 13.00 -24.69
N VAL A 648 -8.79 12.79 -23.84
CA VAL A 648 -8.85 13.37 -22.50
C VAL A 648 -8.54 12.25 -21.50
N ALA A 649 -7.70 12.55 -20.52
CA ALA A 649 -7.25 11.60 -19.53
C ALA A 649 -7.36 12.18 -18.13
N ASP A 650 -7.97 11.44 -17.23
CA ASP A 650 -8.06 11.74 -15.80
C ASP A 650 -7.47 10.57 -15.01
N ARG A 651 -6.73 10.86 -13.94
CA ARG A 651 -6.25 9.87 -12.97
C ARG A 651 -7.08 9.94 -11.70
N THR A 652 -7.37 8.81 -11.10
CA THR A 652 -7.88 8.69 -9.73
C THR A 652 -6.94 7.82 -8.92
N VAL A 653 -6.46 8.32 -7.78
CA VAL A 653 -5.76 7.55 -6.76
C VAL A 653 -6.71 7.35 -5.57
N SER A 654 -6.80 6.13 -5.09
CA SER A 654 -7.55 5.79 -3.87
C SER A 654 -6.64 5.01 -2.91
N TRP A 655 -6.91 5.07 -1.62
CA TRP A 655 -6.05 4.45 -0.61
C TRP A 655 -6.80 3.75 0.51
N ASP A 656 -6.03 3.10 1.39
CA ASP A 656 -6.38 2.23 2.53
C ASP A 656 -7.02 0.87 2.16
N GLY A 657 -6.87 0.40 0.92
CA GLY A 657 -7.45 -0.88 0.47
C GLY A 657 -8.98 -0.93 0.38
N THR A 658 -9.71 -0.11 1.14
CA THR A 658 -11.17 0.04 1.07
C THR A 658 -11.60 1.15 0.11
N GLY A 659 -10.65 2.00 -0.33
CA GLY A 659 -10.89 3.22 -1.07
C GLY A 659 -11.59 4.28 -0.22
N TYR A 660 -11.30 4.31 1.07
CA TYR A 660 -11.82 5.30 2.02
C TYR A 660 -11.45 6.71 1.60
N GLY A 661 -10.18 6.94 1.23
CA GLY A 661 -9.72 8.22 0.68
C GLY A 661 -9.52 8.13 -0.83
N SER A 662 -9.70 9.23 -1.54
CA SER A 662 -9.40 9.33 -2.96
C SER A 662 -9.20 10.76 -3.41
N HIS A 663 -8.34 10.95 -4.42
CA HIS A 663 -8.26 12.20 -5.18
C HIS A 663 -8.19 11.93 -6.68
N ALA A 664 -8.47 12.93 -7.49
CA ALA A 664 -8.39 12.79 -8.93
C ALA A 664 -8.00 14.11 -9.62
N GLU A 665 -7.20 14.01 -10.67
CA GLU A 665 -6.76 15.15 -11.46
C GLU A 665 -6.72 14.82 -12.94
N SER A 666 -6.90 15.86 -13.77
CA SER A 666 -6.78 15.79 -15.22
C SER A 666 -5.31 15.85 -15.66
N ALA A 667 -4.98 15.10 -16.72
CA ALA A 667 -3.62 15.03 -17.21
C ALA A 667 -3.14 16.35 -17.83
N THR A 668 -1.90 16.72 -17.54
CA THR A 668 -1.23 17.92 -18.06
C THR A 668 -0.93 17.78 -19.56
N GLU A 669 -1.11 18.86 -20.31
CA GLU A 669 -0.96 18.87 -21.78
C GLU A 669 0.50 18.94 -22.25
N ALA A 670 1.37 19.66 -21.53
CA ALA A 670 2.74 19.89 -21.95
C ALA A 670 3.68 20.19 -20.78
N PRO A 671 4.94 19.70 -20.81
CA PRO A 671 5.94 20.08 -19.83
C PRO A 671 6.37 21.55 -19.99
N ARG A 672 6.78 22.18 -18.87
CA ARG A 672 7.19 23.59 -18.82
C ARG A 672 8.39 23.77 -17.91
N THR A 673 9.07 24.91 -18.06
CA THR A 673 10.22 25.28 -17.23
C THR A 673 9.84 26.04 -15.97
N THR A 674 8.58 26.47 -15.83
CA THR A 674 8.10 27.17 -14.63
C THR A 674 6.70 26.70 -14.27
N TRP A 675 6.48 26.41 -12.98
CA TRP A 675 5.23 25.95 -12.39
C TRP A 675 4.95 26.67 -11.07
N TYR A 676 3.68 26.70 -10.65
CA TYR A 676 3.25 27.39 -9.43
C TYR A 676 2.19 26.59 -8.69
N PHE A 677 2.19 26.70 -7.34
CA PHE A 677 1.14 26.24 -6.45
C PHE A 677 0.71 27.39 -5.53
N ALA A 678 -0.57 27.66 -5.41
CA ALA A 678 -1.09 28.66 -4.49
C ALA A 678 -1.32 28.07 -3.10
N GLU A 679 -1.69 26.80 -3.00
CA GLU A 679 -1.91 26.07 -1.77
C GLU A 679 -0.72 25.24 -1.35
N GLY A 680 -0.62 24.99 -0.05
CA GLY A 680 0.23 24.02 0.64
C GLY A 680 0.22 24.26 2.14
N ALA A 681 0.18 23.17 2.90
CA ALA A 681 0.25 23.17 4.35
C ALA A 681 1.08 21.98 4.87
N THR A 682 1.86 22.23 5.91
CA THR A 682 2.70 21.24 6.58
C THR A 682 2.49 21.27 8.11
N MET A 683 1.43 21.97 8.56
CA MET A 683 1.05 22.10 9.96
C MET A 683 -0.17 21.22 10.30
N ALA A 684 -0.41 20.98 11.58
CA ALA A 684 -1.62 20.34 12.11
C ALA A 684 -1.92 18.94 11.49
N GLY A 685 -0.87 18.20 11.12
CA GLY A 685 -0.99 16.86 10.54
C GLY A 685 -1.03 16.82 9.00
N PHE A 686 -0.93 17.97 8.33
CA PHE A 686 -0.79 18.00 6.89
C PHE A 686 0.60 17.55 6.43
N ASN A 687 0.62 16.72 5.39
CA ASN A 687 1.81 16.28 4.66
C ASN A 687 1.71 16.74 3.22
N THR A 688 2.64 17.56 2.75
CA THR A 688 2.66 18.12 1.40
C THR A 688 3.80 17.54 0.58
N PHE A 689 3.48 17.03 -0.62
CA PHE A 689 4.43 16.46 -1.56
C PHE A 689 4.38 17.20 -2.90
N TYR A 690 5.53 17.59 -3.44
CA TYR A 690 5.65 17.98 -4.84
C TYR A 690 6.20 16.81 -5.65
N LEU A 691 5.53 16.52 -6.76
CA LEU A 691 5.80 15.38 -7.63
C LEU A 691 6.26 15.96 -8.98
N LEU A 692 7.52 15.72 -9.30
CA LEU A 692 8.17 16.31 -10.49
C LEU A 692 8.50 15.20 -11.48
N LEU A 693 8.00 15.29 -12.72
CA LEU A 693 8.34 14.39 -13.81
C LEU A 693 9.18 15.12 -14.84
N ASN A 694 10.34 14.60 -15.17
CA ASN A 694 11.15 15.04 -16.31
C ASN A 694 10.94 14.07 -17.48
N PRO A 695 10.08 14.38 -18.45
CA PRO A 695 9.87 13.49 -19.61
C PRO A 695 10.99 13.59 -20.65
N GLY A 696 11.93 14.53 -20.49
CA GLY A 696 13.03 14.77 -21.40
C GLY A 696 14.19 13.76 -21.28
N THR A 697 15.16 13.91 -22.17
CA THR A 697 16.36 13.03 -22.25
C THR A 697 17.58 13.58 -21.53
N ALA A 698 17.50 14.80 -20.98
CA ALA A 698 18.55 15.44 -20.17
C ALA A 698 18.04 15.68 -18.73
N ALA A 699 18.96 15.68 -17.75
CA ALA A 699 18.61 16.04 -16.38
C ALA A 699 18.10 17.49 -16.29
N ALA A 700 17.11 17.73 -15.45
CA ALA A 700 16.53 19.04 -15.18
C ALA A 700 16.96 19.54 -13.80
N GLU A 701 17.81 20.57 -13.75
CA GLU A 701 18.12 21.28 -12.51
C GLU A 701 16.92 22.13 -12.13
N THR A 702 16.33 21.85 -10.99
CA THR A 702 15.05 22.42 -10.57
C THR A 702 15.20 23.18 -9.25
N THR A 703 14.74 24.40 -9.19
CA THR A 703 14.75 25.23 -7.98
C THR A 703 13.32 25.51 -7.54
N ILE A 704 13.00 25.14 -6.31
CA ILE A 704 11.71 25.44 -5.68
C ILE A 704 11.89 26.65 -4.78
N THR A 705 11.07 27.70 -5.03
CA THR A 705 10.94 28.91 -4.20
C THR A 705 9.66 28.79 -3.36
N TYR A 706 9.80 28.70 -2.05
CA TYR A 706 8.71 28.60 -1.11
C TYR A 706 8.31 29.98 -0.61
N LEU A 707 7.03 30.36 -0.81
CA LEU A 707 6.43 31.62 -0.38
C LEU A 707 5.60 31.37 0.90
N ARG A 708 5.83 32.18 1.94
CA ARG A 708 5.14 32.06 3.23
C ARG A 708 4.60 33.42 3.66
N ALA A 709 3.45 33.44 4.30
CA ALA A 709 2.87 34.67 4.82
C ALA A 709 3.81 35.32 5.85
N GLY A 710 4.14 36.61 5.66
CA GLY A 710 4.93 37.39 6.58
C GLY A 710 6.40 36.98 6.74
N ARG A 711 6.95 36.13 5.87
CA ARG A 711 8.36 35.68 5.90
C ARG A 711 9.01 35.86 4.51
N ALA A 712 10.32 36.02 4.52
CA ALA A 712 11.10 36.02 3.27
C ALA A 712 10.97 34.66 2.56
N PRO A 713 10.93 34.63 1.22
CA PRO A 713 10.96 33.39 0.45
C PRO A 713 12.20 32.55 0.74
N ARG A 714 12.07 31.24 0.62
CA ARG A 714 13.18 30.28 0.73
C ARG A 714 13.30 29.49 -0.56
N THR A 715 14.51 29.12 -0.92
CA THR A 715 14.79 28.32 -2.11
C THR A 715 15.53 27.02 -1.77
N LYS A 716 15.30 26.00 -2.59
CA LYS A 716 16.04 24.75 -2.56
C LYS A 716 16.12 24.14 -3.95
N SER A 717 17.28 23.53 -4.31
CA SER A 717 17.49 22.98 -5.65
C SER A 717 17.55 21.46 -5.61
N TYR A 718 17.09 20.85 -6.71
CA TYR A 718 17.00 19.41 -6.93
C TYR A 718 17.38 19.09 -8.38
N THR A 719 17.86 17.88 -8.62
CA THR A 719 18.09 17.36 -9.97
C THR A 719 17.04 16.29 -10.27
N VAL A 720 16.25 16.48 -11.33
CA VAL A 720 15.28 15.47 -11.81
C VAL A 720 15.91 14.75 -12.99
N ALA A 721 16.21 13.45 -12.82
CA ALA A 721 16.87 12.65 -13.84
C ALA A 721 16.03 12.50 -15.12
N PRO A 722 16.63 12.21 -16.29
CA PRO A 722 15.91 12.01 -17.55
C PRO A 722 14.89 10.86 -17.45
N GLY A 723 13.70 11.07 -18.01
CA GLY A 723 12.62 10.08 -18.01
C GLY A 723 12.06 9.72 -16.63
N ALA A 724 12.50 10.39 -15.55
CA ALA A 724 12.23 10.01 -14.17
C ALA A 724 11.27 10.96 -13.46
N ARG A 725 10.70 10.45 -12.33
CA ARG A 725 10.00 11.30 -11.37
C ARG A 725 10.85 11.49 -10.10
N LEU A 726 10.60 12.61 -9.43
CA LEU A 726 11.13 12.95 -8.11
C LEU A 726 9.98 13.36 -7.21
N THR A 727 9.96 12.85 -5.96
CA THR A 727 9.05 13.31 -4.92
C THR A 727 9.80 14.18 -3.92
N VAL A 728 9.32 15.41 -3.69
CA VAL A 728 9.82 16.32 -2.66
C VAL A 728 8.81 16.38 -1.52
N TRP A 729 9.18 15.89 -0.35
CA TRP A 729 8.35 15.98 0.86
C TRP A 729 8.61 17.31 1.56
N VAL A 730 7.71 18.26 1.40
CA VAL A 730 7.87 19.68 1.80
C VAL A 730 8.05 19.84 3.30
N ASP A 731 7.39 19.01 4.12
CA ASP A 731 7.48 19.03 5.60
C ASP A 731 8.91 18.79 6.11
N MET A 732 9.70 18.09 5.31
CA MET A 732 11.08 17.73 5.66
C MET A 732 12.09 18.80 5.27
N GLU A 733 11.65 19.90 4.67
CA GLU A 733 12.55 20.96 4.20
C GLU A 733 13.13 21.78 5.36
N ARG A 734 14.45 21.89 5.37
CA ARG A 734 15.26 22.53 6.42
C ARG A 734 16.41 23.33 5.79
N TRP A 735 16.78 24.43 6.44
CA TRP A 735 17.96 25.24 6.09
C TRP A 735 18.98 25.26 7.22
N SER A 736 20.23 25.56 6.88
CA SER A 736 21.37 25.56 7.83
C SER A 736 21.26 26.60 8.93
N ASP A 737 20.44 27.64 8.76
CA ASP A 737 20.16 28.67 9.75
C ASP A 737 19.05 28.29 10.75
N GLY A 738 18.53 27.06 10.68
CA GLY A 738 17.49 26.53 11.55
C GLY A 738 16.06 26.81 11.09
N ASP A 739 15.86 27.52 9.97
CA ASP A 739 14.53 27.71 9.38
C ASP A 739 14.01 26.39 8.77
N SER A 740 12.71 26.17 8.77
CA SER A 740 12.07 24.95 8.31
C SER A 740 10.66 25.18 7.76
N LEU A 741 10.17 24.20 7.02
CA LEU A 741 8.77 24.11 6.58
C LEU A 741 7.95 23.08 7.38
N GLU A 742 8.45 22.58 8.52
CA GLU A 742 7.78 21.57 9.36
C GLU A 742 6.38 21.98 9.86
N ALA A 743 6.12 23.30 9.96
CA ALA A 743 4.81 23.82 10.37
C ALA A 743 4.57 25.16 9.67
N ALA A 744 4.14 25.10 8.41
CA ALA A 744 3.96 26.27 7.58
C ALA A 744 2.75 26.16 6.65
N GLU A 745 2.14 27.30 6.32
CA GLU A 745 1.38 27.48 5.09
C GLU A 745 2.34 27.93 4.01
N VAL A 746 2.34 27.28 2.87
CA VAL A 746 3.33 27.53 1.81
C VAL A 746 2.71 27.51 0.43
N SER A 747 3.04 28.51 -0.40
CA SER A 747 2.87 28.48 -1.84
C SER A 747 4.22 28.24 -2.49
N ALA A 748 4.26 27.78 -3.73
CA ALA A 748 5.52 27.48 -4.38
C ALA A 748 5.60 28.04 -5.81
N ARG A 749 6.82 28.42 -6.20
CA ARG A 749 7.24 28.58 -7.60
C ARG A 749 8.35 27.56 -7.86
N ILE A 750 8.25 26.83 -8.95
CA ILE A 750 9.20 25.81 -9.37
C ILE A 750 9.79 26.24 -10.71
N ASP A 751 11.10 26.47 -10.78
CA ASP A 751 11.83 26.80 -12.00
C ASP A 751 12.80 25.68 -12.34
N ALA A 752 12.79 25.20 -13.56
CA ALA A 752 13.61 24.10 -14.04
C ALA A 752 14.44 24.52 -15.27
N SER A 753 15.64 23.96 -15.42
CA SER A 753 16.53 24.18 -16.56
C SER A 753 16.07 23.53 -17.86
N ALA A 754 15.21 22.50 -17.75
CA ALA A 754 14.54 21.80 -18.85
C ALA A 754 13.04 21.65 -18.52
N PRO A 755 12.16 21.51 -19.54
CA PRO A 755 10.74 21.36 -19.28
C PRO A 755 10.41 20.11 -18.46
N ILE A 756 9.67 20.29 -17.37
CA ILE A 756 9.16 19.23 -16.48
C ILE A 756 7.66 19.34 -16.30
N ILE A 757 7.04 18.34 -15.67
CA ILE A 757 5.67 18.38 -15.15
C ILE A 757 5.76 18.48 -13.63
N ALA A 758 4.85 19.23 -13.02
CA ALA A 758 4.74 19.32 -11.56
C ALA A 758 3.28 19.12 -11.11
N GLU A 759 3.11 18.28 -10.11
CA GLU A 759 1.86 18.05 -9.39
C GLU A 759 2.12 18.17 -7.88
N ARG A 760 1.09 18.40 -7.10
CA ARG A 760 1.15 18.39 -5.63
C ARG A 760 0.13 17.39 -5.12
N ALA A 761 0.54 16.50 -4.18
CA ALA A 761 -0.36 15.74 -3.33
C ALA A 761 -0.26 16.28 -1.89
N MET A 762 -1.39 16.39 -1.24
CA MET A 762 -1.47 16.82 0.14
C MET A 762 -2.38 15.89 0.93
N TYR A 763 -1.88 15.37 2.05
CA TYR A 763 -2.59 14.42 2.90
C TYR A 763 -2.70 14.95 4.32
N LEU A 764 -3.77 14.56 5.03
CA LEU A 764 -4.01 14.92 6.43
C LEU A 764 -3.92 13.67 7.32
N ASP A 765 -3.00 13.69 8.26
CA ASP A 765 -2.90 12.70 9.33
C ASP A 765 -3.76 13.14 10.51
N ARG A 766 -4.64 12.26 11.00
CA ARG A 766 -5.53 12.59 12.11
C ARG A 766 -5.77 11.39 13.02
N ASN A 767 -5.84 11.65 14.32
CA ASN A 767 -6.15 10.63 15.34
C ASN A 767 -5.21 9.40 15.30
N GLY A 768 -3.97 9.59 14.88
CA GLY A 768 -2.99 8.51 14.75
C GLY A 768 -3.11 7.67 13.48
N GLN A 769 -4.05 8.01 12.60
CA GLN A 769 -4.17 7.41 11.26
C GLN A 769 -3.45 8.29 10.23
N VAL A 770 -2.67 7.65 9.36
CA VAL A 770 -2.00 8.33 8.24
C VAL A 770 -2.98 8.50 7.09
N PHE A 771 -2.94 9.65 6.44
CA PHE A 771 -3.69 9.96 5.23
C PHE A 771 -5.20 9.72 5.38
N THR A 772 -5.79 10.20 6.48
CA THR A 772 -7.25 10.12 6.69
C THR A 772 -8.05 10.94 5.69
N ALA A 773 -7.44 11.95 5.11
CA ALA A 773 -7.97 12.79 4.04
C ALA A 773 -6.85 13.15 3.07
N GLY A 774 -7.19 13.60 1.86
CA GLY A 774 -6.16 14.10 0.95
C GLY A 774 -6.72 14.61 -0.36
N HIS A 775 -5.89 15.39 -1.03
CA HIS A 775 -6.17 15.89 -2.39
C HIS A 775 -4.89 16.07 -3.19
N ASP A 776 -5.03 16.16 -4.49
CA ASP A 776 -3.95 16.53 -5.41
C ASP A 776 -4.33 17.77 -6.23
N SER A 777 -3.36 18.28 -6.96
CA SER A 777 -3.57 19.37 -7.93
C SER A 777 -2.43 19.42 -8.93
N VAL A 778 -2.75 19.63 -10.19
CA VAL A 778 -1.80 20.05 -11.22
C VAL A 778 -1.30 21.46 -10.92
N ALA A 779 -0.02 21.71 -11.11
CA ALA A 779 0.57 23.02 -10.96
C ALA A 779 0.02 24.03 -11.99
N LEU A 780 -0.13 25.27 -11.58
CA LEU A 780 -0.52 26.38 -12.43
C LEU A 780 0.65 26.84 -13.30
N THR A 781 0.37 27.25 -14.54
CA THR A 781 1.42 27.53 -15.54
C THR A 781 1.96 28.96 -15.51
N ALA A 782 1.16 29.92 -15.07
CA ALA A 782 1.53 31.34 -14.99
C ALA A 782 0.57 32.13 -14.10
N PRO A 783 1.03 33.21 -13.44
CA PRO A 783 0.14 34.16 -12.80
C PRO A 783 -0.77 34.86 -13.82
N ALA A 784 -2.02 35.14 -13.46
CA ALA A 784 -2.99 35.81 -14.32
C ALA A 784 -3.83 36.85 -13.53
N GLU A 785 -4.45 37.77 -14.26
CA GLU A 785 -5.30 38.83 -13.71
C GLU A 785 -6.75 38.34 -13.50
N ARG A 786 -7.11 37.16 -14.02
CA ARG A 786 -8.44 36.56 -13.85
C ARG A 786 -8.37 35.07 -13.74
N TRP A 787 -9.18 34.53 -12.78
CA TRP A 787 -9.34 33.12 -12.56
C TRP A 787 -10.81 32.75 -12.34
N LEU A 788 -11.21 31.58 -12.80
CA LEU A 788 -12.57 31.07 -12.74
C LEU A 788 -12.59 29.69 -12.13
N LEU A 789 -13.46 29.46 -11.16
CA LEU A 789 -13.67 28.20 -10.44
C LEU A 789 -15.17 27.88 -10.53
N ALA A 790 -15.53 26.72 -11.10
CA ALA A 790 -16.94 26.36 -11.28
C ALA A 790 -17.55 25.73 -10.04
N GLU A 791 -16.76 24.97 -9.28
CA GLU A 791 -17.23 24.39 -8.05
C GLU A 791 -16.98 25.26 -6.83
N GLY A 792 -17.81 25.04 -5.82
CA GLY A 792 -17.72 25.53 -4.44
C GLY A 792 -19.02 25.24 -3.70
N ALA A 793 -18.90 24.81 -2.46
CA ALA A 793 -20.02 24.63 -1.55
C ALA A 793 -19.61 25.06 -0.13
N THR A 794 -20.53 25.71 0.55
CA THR A 794 -20.41 26.17 1.95
C THR A 794 -21.52 25.54 2.79
N GLY A 795 -21.44 25.61 4.09
CA GLY A 795 -22.51 25.19 4.99
C GLY A 795 -22.02 24.49 6.26
N SER A 796 -22.87 23.69 6.84
CA SER A 796 -22.53 22.90 8.02
C SER A 796 -21.76 21.61 7.70
N TYR A 797 -21.62 21.30 6.40
CA TYR A 797 -20.97 20.08 5.93
C TYR A 797 -19.68 20.33 5.18
N PHE A 798 -19.56 21.45 4.44
CA PHE A 798 -18.39 21.85 3.67
C PHE A 798 -17.80 23.17 4.18
N ASP A 799 -16.48 23.21 4.26
CA ASP A 799 -15.71 24.45 4.37
C ASP A 799 -15.04 24.77 3.03
N LEU A 800 -15.22 25.97 2.52
CA LEU A 800 -14.71 26.44 1.23
C LEU A 800 -13.64 27.51 1.39
N PHE A 801 -12.46 27.27 0.82
CA PHE A 801 -11.33 28.19 0.83
C PHE A 801 -10.94 28.56 -0.60
N ILE A 802 -10.74 29.87 -0.85
CA ILE A 802 -10.09 30.39 -2.05
C ILE A 802 -8.67 30.82 -1.64
N LEU A 803 -7.69 30.24 -2.30
CA LEU A 803 -6.27 30.36 -1.99
C LEU A 803 -5.61 31.22 -3.05
N LEU A 804 -5.00 32.32 -2.61
CA LEU A 804 -4.42 33.35 -3.45
C LEU A 804 -2.91 33.41 -3.22
N ALA A 805 -2.08 33.32 -4.26
CA ALA A 805 -0.64 33.52 -4.14
C ALA A 805 -0.19 34.64 -5.07
N ASN A 806 0.54 35.61 -4.53
CA ASN A 806 1.09 36.72 -5.26
C ASN A 806 2.62 36.56 -5.38
N PRO A 807 3.14 36.02 -6.51
CA PRO A 807 4.58 35.89 -6.72
C PRO A 807 5.25 37.19 -7.20
N SER A 808 4.49 38.28 -7.34
CA SER A 808 4.96 39.61 -7.80
C SER A 808 5.60 40.39 -6.64
N SER A 809 6.43 41.35 -6.97
CA SER A 809 6.98 42.37 -6.04
C SER A 809 6.03 43.50 -5.73
N GLN A 810 4.78 43.49 -6.21
CA GLN A 810 3.73 44.50 -5.98
C GLN A 810 2.51 43.85 -5.33
N ASP A 811 1.80 44.59 -4.47
CA ASP A 811 0.56 44.13 -3.86
C ASP A 811 -0.53 43.97 -4.93
N ALA A 812 -1.33 42.92 -4.82
CA ALA A 812 -2.45 42.64 -5.73
C ALA A 812 -3.78 43.04 -5.07
N ASN A 813 -4.57 43.85 -5.75
CA ASN A 813 -5.93 44.21 -5.35
C ASN A 813 -6.92 43.23 -6.00
N VAL A 814 -7.43 42.31 -5.23
CA VAL A 814 -8.23 41.20 -5.72
C VAL A 814 -9.71 41.42 -5.44
N ARG A 815 -10.54 41.19 -6.45
CA ARG A 815 -11.99 41.18 -6.35
C ARG A 815 -12.52 39.78 -6.67
N LEU A 816 -13.16 39.16 -5.67
CA LEU A 816 -13.83 37.91 -5.79
C LEU A 816 -15.31 38.14 -6.05
N ARG A 817 -15.86 37.54 -7.13
CA ARG A 817 -17.28 37.54 -7.45
C ARG A 817 -17.81 36.11 -7.22
N PHE A 818 -18.65 35.95 -6.22
CA PHE A 818 -19.32 34.70 -5.90
C PHE A 818 -20.63 34.61 -6.67
N LEU A 819 -20.73 33.65 -7.60
CA LEU A 819 -21.88 33.48 -8.51
C LEU A 819 -22.77 32.36 -7.96
N LEU A 820 -24.01 32.70 -7.60
CA LEU A 820 -24.99 31.75 -7.07
C LEU A 820 -25.86 31.16 -8.21
N GLY A 821 -26.58 30.07 -7.89
CA GLY A 821 -27.42 29.38 -8.88
C GLY A 821 -28.57 30.18 -9.43
N ASP A 822 -29.07 31.24 -8.74
CA ASP A 822 -30.14 32.12 -9.14
C ASP A 822 -29.65 33.40 -9.90
N GLY A 823 -28.35 33.49 -10.14
CA GLY A 823 -27.74 34.67 -10.81
C GLY A 823 -27.35 35.79 -9.88
N THR A 824 -27.54 35.67 -8.56
CA THR A 824 -27.02 36.64 -7.57
C THR A 824 -25.49 36.61 -7.59
N VAL A 825 -24.88 37.79 -7.59
CA VAL A 825 -23.44 38.00 -7.52
C VAL A 825 -23.09 38.75 -6.24
N ILE A 826 -22.23 38.17 -5.42
CA ILE A 826 -21.73 38.76 -4.19
C ILE A 826 -20.25 39.09 -4.41
N GLU A 827 -19.87 40.37 -4.29
CA GLU A 827 -18.50 40.84 -4.49
C GLU A 827 -17.78 41.01 -3.14
N HIS A 828 -16.56 40.47 -3.03
CA HIS A 828 -15.64 40.68 -1.93
C HIS A 828 -14.30 41.19 -2.45
N ARG A 829 -13.62 42.02 -1.65
CA ARG A 829 -12.31 42.57 -2.00
C ARG A 829 -11.27 42.17 -0.97
N GLU A 830 -10.12 41.74 -1.48
CA GLU A 830 -8.98 41.30 -0.71
C GLU A 830 -7.70 41.96 -1.26
N MET A 831 -6.72 42.17 -0.42
CA MET A 831 -5.39 42.63 -0.83
C MET A 831 -4.37 41.52 -0.48
N VAL A 832 -3.68 41.02 -1.50
CA VAL A 832 -2.62 40.04 -1.32
C VAL A 832 -1.27 40.73 -1.43
N PRO A 833 -0.48 40.82 -0.33
CA PRO A 833 0.81 41.48 -0.36
C PRO A 833 1.79 40.87 -1.37
N ALA A 834 2.78 41.68 -1.77
CA ALA A 834 3.88 41.23 -2.61
C ALA A 834 4.60 40.01 -2.02
N MET A 835 4.98 39.04 -2.86
CA MET A 835 5.69 37.80 -2.47
C MET A 835 5.03 37.03 -1.32
N ALA A 836 3.70 37.07 -1.24
CA ALA A 836 2.91 36.49 -0.16
C ALA A 836 1.71 35.69 -0.64
N ARG A 837 1.04 35.06 0.29
CA ARG A 837 -0.24 34.36 0.06
C ARG A 837 -1.36 34.96 0.90
N GLY A 838 -2.60 34.72 0.46
CA GLY A 838 -3.83 35.02 1.17
C GLY A 838 -4.79 33.83 1.09
N THR A 839 -5.62 33.67 2.12
CA THR A 839 -6.67 32.66 2.18
C THR A 839 -8.00 33.34 2.48
N VAL A 840 -9.00 33.10 1.63
CA VAL A 840 -10.37 33.58 1.85
C VAL A 840 -11.24 32.39 2.24
N TRP A 841 -11.67 32.33 3.48
CA TRP A 841 -12.63 31.35 3.99
C TRP A 841 -14.05 31.84 3.70
N VAL A 842 -14.69 31.30 2.67
CA VAL A 842 -15.97 31.81 2.12
C VAL A 842 -17.12 31.68 3.13
N ASP A 843 -17.19 30.59 3.87
CA ASP A 843 -18.16 30.37 4.96
C ASP A 843 -18.08 31.45 6.03
N ALA A 844 -16.86 31.85 6.38
CA ALA A 844 -16.64 32.90 7.38
C ALA A 844 -17.17 34.27 6.90
N LEU A 845 -17.05 34.60 5.58
CA LEU A 845 -17.65 35.81 5.00
C LEU A 845 -19.16 35.80 5.19
N GLY A 846 -19.80 34.63 5.01
CA GLY A 846 -21.25 34.46 5.18
C GLY A 846 -21.73 34.56 6.63
N ARG A 847 -20.81 34.49 7.60
CA ARG A 847 -21.08 34.62 9.04
C ARG A 847 -20.59 35.95 9.64
N ASP A 848 -19.91 36.79 8.86
CA ASP A 848 -19.39 38.08 9.33
C ASP A 848 -20.52 39.13 9.43
N ALA A 849 -20.88 39.48 10.65
CA ALA A 849 -21.95 40.45 10.94
C ALA A 849 -21.68 41.83 10.31
N THR A 850 -20.42 42.25 10.14
CA THR A 850 -20.06 43.53 9.57
C THR A 850 -20.31 43.54 8.05
N LEU A 851 -19.94 42.46 7.36
CA LEU A 851 -20.19 42.29 5.93
C LEU A 851 -21.67 42.14 5.65
N ILE A 852 -22.41 41.39 6.43
CA ILE A 852 -23.87 41.19 6.34
C ILE A 852 -24.59 42.53 6.56
N ALA A 853 -24.16 43.36 7.51
CA ALA A 853 -24.75 44.67 7.74
C ALA A 853 -24.55 45.64 6.53
N ARG A 854 -23.46 45.50 5.78
CA ARG A 854 -23.17 46.28 4.56
C ARG A 854 -23.92 45.75 3.34
N ASN A 855 -24.02 44.45 3.19
CA ASN A 855 -24.77 43.77 2.13
C ASN A 855 -25.35 42.48 2.68
N PRO A 856 -26.67 42.41 2.87
CA PRO A 856 -27.35 41.20 3.41
C PRO A 856 -27.12 39.92 2.61
N ASP A 857 -26.81 40.02 1.31
CA ASP A 857 -26.54 38.85 0.47
C ASP A 857 -25.32 38.05 0.95
N TYR A 858 -24.37 38.65 1.71
CA TYR A 858 -23.25 37.91 2.30
C TYR A 858 -23.73 36.73 3.17
N ALA A 859 -24.86 36.86 3.88
CA ALA A 859 -25.39 35.79 4.71
C ALA A 859 -25.67 34.51 3.90
N ARG A 860 -25.89 34.62 2.61
CA ARG A 860 -26.09 33.45 1.70
C ARG A 860 -24.82 32.63 1.51
N LEU A 861 -23.62 33.24 1.67
CA LEU A 861 -22.34 32.50 1.59
C LEU A 861 -22.12 31.56 2.76
N ALA A 862 -22.92 31.62 3.80
CA ALA A 862 -22.82 30.70 4.95
C ALA A 862 -23.31 29.29 4.64
N ASP A 863 -24.21 29.10 3.63
CA ASP A 863 -24.76 27.81 3.23
C ASP A 863 -25.29 27.88 1.81
N THR A 864 -24.42 27.61 0.83
CA THR A 864 -24.80 27.68 -0.59
C THR A 864 -23.79 26.92 -1.47
N ALA A 865 -24.27 26.56 -2.67
CA ALA A 865 -23.41 26.19 -3.79
C ALA A 865 -23.01 27.46 -4.54
N VAL A 866 -21.72 27.63 -4.84
CA VAL A 866 -21.16 28.86 -5.39
C VAL A 866 -20.03 28.58 -6.41
N SER A 867 -19.98 29.36 -7.50
CA SER A 867 -18.81 29.47 -8.37
C SER A 867 -18.07 30.79 -8.09
N THR A 868 -16.78 30.83 -8.31
CA THR A 868 -15.99 32.04 -8.03
C THR A 868 -15.30 32.56 -9.28
N ASP A 869 -15.43 33.90 -9.54
CA ASP A 869 -14.73 34.62 -10.58
C ASP A 869 -13.79 35.62 -9.87
N VAL A 870 -12.50 35.38 -9.92
CA VAL A 870 -11.47 36.19 -9.25
C VAL A 870 -10.86 37.14 -10.28
N ILE A 871 -10.85 38.45 -9.98
CA ILE A 871 -10.35 39.50 -10.86
C ILE A 871 -9.34 40.34 -10.09
N VAL A 872 -8.22 40.68 -10.70
CA VAL A 872 -7.23 41.61 -10.12
C VAL A 872 -7.39 42.97 -10.75
N ASP A 873 -7.77 43.95 -9.93
CA ASP A 873 -8.14 45.29 -10.39
C ASP A 873 -6.94 46.20 -10.74
N ASN A 874 -5.70 45.80 -10.33
CA ASN A 874 -4.49 46.65 -10.55
C ASN A 874 -3.44 46.04 -11.50
N GLY A 875 -3.81 44.98 -12.27
CA GLY A 875 -2.95 44.40 -13.31
C GLY A 875 -1.80 43.55 -12.78
N VAL A 876 -1.83 43.16 -11.51
CA VAL A 876 -0.82 42.28 -10.89
C VAL A 876 -1.28 40.84 -11.03
N GLY A 877 -0.57 40.01 -11.80
CA GLY A 877 -0.92 38.60 -11.94
C GLY A 877 -0.73 37.82 -10.63
N ILE A 878 -1.74 37.07 -10.25
CA ILE A 878 -1.73 36.17 -9.11
C ILE A 878 -2.05 34.71 -9.52
N LEU A 879 -1.94 33.79 -8.59
CA LEU A 879 -2.33 32.38 -8.73
C LEU A 879 -3.54 32.11 -7.83
N VAL A 880 -4.47 31.30 -8.31
CA VAL A 880 -5.70 30.97 -7.56
C VAL A 880 -5.98 29.48 -7.60
N GLU A 881 -6.16 28.93 -6.43
CA GLU A 881 -6.67 27.56 -6.21
C GLU A 881 -7.89 27.60 -5.27
N ARG A 882 -8.68 26.54 -5.25
CA ARG A 882 -9.79 26.34 -4.33
C ARG A 882 -9.57 25.04 -3.58
N SER A 883 -9.81 25.03 -2.28
CA SER A 883 -9.82 23.84 -1.45
C SER A 883 -11.18 23.71 -0.75
N MET A 884 -11.72 22.52 -0.72
CA MET A 884 -12.93 22.18 0.04
C MET A 884 -12.65 21.04 0.99
N TRP A 885 -13.12 21.18 2.22
CA TRP A 885 -12.93 20.22 3.31
C TRP A 885 -14.28 19.84 3.92
N TRP A 886 -14.43 18.57 4.33
CA TRP A 886 -15.64 18.05 4.98
C TRP A 886 -15.36 16.76 5.80
N PRO A 887 -16.33 16.26 6.64
CA PRO A 887 -17.52 16.95 7.10
C PRO A 887 -17.21 18.01 8.16
N GLY A 888 -18.06 19.02 8.24
CA GLY A 888 -18.07 20.00 9.34
C GLY A 888 -16.92 21.00 9.29
N ASP A 889 -16.32 21.27 10.45
CA ASP A 889 -15.25 22.25 10.65
C ASP A 889 -13.86 21.58 10.77
N SER A 890 -12.82 22.37 10.93
CA SER A 890 -11.42 21.91 11.02
C SER A 890 -11.15 20.87 12.12
N SER A 891 -12.05 20.69 13.09
CA SER A 891 -11.93 19.67 14.13
C SER A 891 -12.49 18.31 13.68
N THR A 892 -13.29 18.30 12.61
CA THR A 892 -14.03 17.12 12.13
C THR A 892 -13.71 16.72 10.70
N TRP A 893 -12.94 17.53 9.94
CA TRP A 893 -12.57 17.19 8.55
C TRP A 893 -12.02 15.77 8.42
N GLY A 894 -12.60 15.01 7.53
CA GLY A 894 -12.23 13.62 7.25
C GLY A 894 -11.89 13.39 5.79
N GLU A 895 -12.10 14.40 4.92
CA GLU A 895 -11.75 14.34 3.50
C GLU A 895 -11.68 15.74 2.88
N ALA A 896 -11.06 15.84 1.71
CA ALA A 896 -10.92 17.09 0.96
C ALA A 896 -10.77 16.87 -0.55
N HIS A 897 -10.98 17.96 -1.32
CA HIS A 897 -10.47 18.07 -2.69
C HIS A 897 -10.01 19.49 -3.00
N ASN A 898 -9.10 19.61 -3.96
CA ASN A 898 -8.54 20.86 -4.44
C ASN A 898 -8.66 20.96 -5.97
N SER A 899 -8.60 22.18 -6.48
CA SER A 899 -8.58 22.45 -7.90
C SER A 899 -7.95 23.81 -8.20
N GLY A 900 -7.12 23.88 -9.23
CA GLY A 900 -6.65 25.14 -9.81
C GLY A 900 -7.75 25.84 -10.59
N GLY A 901 -7.77 27.19 -10.58
CA GLY A 901 -8.66 27.96 -11.40
C GLY A 901 -8.25 27.93 -12.89
N VAL A 902 -9.19 28.22 -13.79
CA VAL A 902 -8.90 28.46 -15.20
C VAL A 902 -8.91 29.96 -15.51
N THR A 903 -8.03 30.44 -16.42
CA THR A 903 -7.87 31.86 -16.73
C THR A 903 -8.88 32.40 -17.75
N ALA A 904 -9.57 31.50 -18.45
CA ALA A 904 -10.60 31.86 -19.44
C ALA A 904 -11.63 30.75 -19.59
N PRO A 905 -12.93 31.10 -19.77
CA PRO A 905 -13.96 30.14 -20.11
C PRO A 905 -13.80 29.67 -21.57
N ALA A 906 -14.42 28.54 -21.93
CA ALA A 906 -14.39 27.96 -23.26
C ALA A 906 -15.78 27.46 -23.70
N LEU A 907 -15.94 27.17 -25.00
CA LEU A 907 -17.18 26.63 -25.53
C LEU A 907 -17.29 25.12 -25.38
N ARG A 908 -16.16 24.42 -25.27
CA ARG A 908 -16.11 22.94 -25.28
C ARG A 908 -15.19 22.40 -24.22
N TRP A 909 -15.70 21.44 -23.47
CA TRP A 909 -15.00 20.79 -22.37
C TRP A 909 -15.22 19.27 -22.38
N ALA A 910 -14.28 18.51 -21.82
CA ALA A 910 -14.45 17.09 -21.63
C ALA A 910 -13.87 16.61 -20.28
N LEU A 911 -14.49 15.57 -19.74
CA LEU A 911 -14.11 14.88 -18.52
C LEU A 911 -14.02 13.39 -18.84
N ALA A 912 -12.93 12.73 -18.46
CA ALA A 912 -12.75 11.31 -18.72
C ALA A 912 -13.32 10.43 -17.60
N GLU A 913 -13.26 10.91 -16.35
CA GLU A 913 -13.69 10.14 -15.18
C GLU A 913 -15.08 10.59 -14.69
N GLY A 914 -15.93 9.62 -14.38
CA GLY A 914 -17.20 9.74 -13.69
C GLY A 914 -17.70 8.35 -13.34
N GLU A 915 -18.23 8.17 -12.12
CA GLU A 915 -18.82 6.92 -11.65
C GLU A 915 -20.12 7.21 -10.93
N VAL A 916 -21.16 6.41 -11.18
CA VAL A 916 -22.47 6.58 -10.54
C VAL A 916 -22.94 5.25 -9.94
N GLY A 917 -23.16 5.23 -8.62
CA GLY A 917 -23.57 4.02 -7.89
C GLY A 917 -22.39 3.10 -7.57
N GLY A 918 -22.52 1.82 -7.83
CA GLY A 918 -21.52 0.81 -7.47
C GLY A 918 -21.46 0.52 -5.98
N ALA A 919 -20.45 -0.26 -5.56
CA ALA A 919 -20.32 -0.74 -4.17
C ALA A 919 -20.14 0.40 -3.15
N ARG A 920 -19.63 1.55 -3.57
CA ARG A 920 -19.40 2.73 -2.73
C ARG A 920 -20.43 3.84 -2.93
N ASN A 921 -21.57 3.55 -3.57
CA ASN A 921 -22.64 4.52 -3.81
C ASN A 921 -22.12 5.86 -4.38
N THR A 922 -21.16 5.78 -5.31
CA THR A 922 -20.51 6.97 -5.89
C THR A 922 -21.51 7.88 -6.57
N LYS A 923 -21.39 9.17 -6.33
CA LYS A 923 -22.16 10.23 -6.99
C LYS A 923 -21.25 11.14 -7.76
N THR A 924 -21.60 11.42 -9.01
CA THR A 924 -20.86 12.34 -9.87
C THR A 924 -21.69 13.58 -10.16
N TYR A 925 -21.11 14.74 -9.91
CA TYR A 925 -21.66 16.04 -10.22
C TYR A 925 -20.82 16.72 -11.30
N VAL A 926 -21.47 17.26 -12.33
CA VAL A 926 -20.86 18.17 -13.30
C VAL A 926 -21.28 19.59 -12.97
N LEU A 927 -20.32 20.44 -12.75
CA LEU A 927 -20.47 21.78 -12.21
C LEU A 927 -20.16 22.77 -13.32
N VAL A 928 -21.16 23.52 -13.76
CA VAL A 928 -21.05 24.47 -14.88
C VAL A 928 -21.20 25.88 -14.36
N SER A 929 -20.17 26.70 -14.54
CA SER A 929 -20.22 28.14 -14.26
C SER A 929 -20.35 28.95 -15.55
N ASN A 930 -21.31 29.88 -15.58
CA ASN A 930 -21.46 30.86 -16.61
C ASN A 930 -21.12 32.26 -16.06
N PRO A 931 -19.88 32.75 -16.23
CA PRO A 931 -19.48 34.05 -15.71
C PRO A 931 -19.95 35.23 -16.58
N SER A 932 -20.67 34.97 -17.67
CA SER A 932 -21.13 36.03 -18.59
C SER A 932 -22.49 36.59 -18.18
N GLY A 933 -22.79 37.81 -18.63
CA GLY A 933 -24.08 38.44 -18.44
C GLY A 933 -25.20 37.89 -19.36
N THR A 934 -24.97 36.81 -20.10
CA THR A 934 -25.91 36.17 -21.02
C THR A 934 -26.07 34.71 -20.70
N SER A 935 -27.28 34.18 -20.72
CA SER A 935 -27.56 32.75 -20.48
C SER A 935 -26.90 31.88 -21.55
N ALA A 936 -26.32 30.73 -21.12
CA ALA A 936 -25.69 29.76 -21.99
C ALA A 936 -26.61 28.54 -22.19
N THR A 937 -26.79 28.11 -23.45
CA THR A 937 -27.39 26.81 -23.77
C THR A 937 -26.27 25.81 -23.97
N ILE A 938 -26.27 24.75 -23.17
CA ILE A 938 -25.25 23.70 -23.18
C ILE A 938 -25.82 22.34 -23.60
N THR A 939 -25.07 21.61 -24.41
CA THR A 939 -25.33 20.19 -24.70
C THR A 939 -24.32 19.35 -23.93
N VAL A 940 -24.80 18.45 -23.11
CA VAL A 940 -23.98 17.47 -22.39
C VAL A 940 -24.13 16.12 -23.08
N THR A 941 -23.00 15.53 -23.49
CA THR A 941 -22.95 14.19 -24.09
C THR A 941 -22.24 13.26 -23.12
N MET A 942 -22.98 12.28 -22.61
CA MET A 942 -22.42 11.20 -21.80
C MET A 942 -21.92 10.08 -22.69
N VAL A 943 -20.69 9.64 -22.47
CA VAL A 943 -20.06 8.50 -23.16
C VAL A 943 -19.67 7.45 -22.13
N SER A 944 -19.78 6.18 -22.50
CA SER A 944 -19.44 5.02 -21.68
C SER A 944 -18.52 4.06 -22.44
N GLU A 945 -18.03 3.03 -21.77
CA GLU A 945 -17.18 2.00 -22.40
C GLU A 945 -17.96 1.22 -23.47
N THR A 946 -19.24 1.01 -23.23
CA THR A 946 -20.14 0.29 -24.14
C THR A 946 -21.46 1.06 -24.32
N GLY A 947 -22.20 0.80 -25.38
CA GLY A 947 -23.49 1.47 -25.65
C GLY A 947 -23.36 2.80 -26.43
N ALA A 948 -24.44 3.36 -26.92
CA ALA A 948 -24.44 4.62 -27.66
C ALA A 948 -24.27 5.82 -26.73
N PRO A 949 -23.66 6.93 -27.18
CA PRO A 949 -23.64 8.19 -26.43
C PRO A 949 -25.08 8.70 -26.18
N GLU A 950 -25.29 9.28 -24.99
CA GLU A 950 -26.57 9.91 -24.62
C GLU A 950 -26.38 11.42 -24.50
N GLN A 951 -27.36 12.23 -24.97
CA GLN A 951 -27.28 13.69 -24.95
C GLN A 951 -28.47 14.30 -24.23
N GLN A 952 -28.21 15.37 -23.48
CA GLN A 952 -29.20 16.23 -22.87
C GLN A 952 -28.82 17.70 -23.00
N VAL A 953 -29.82 18.59 -23.06
CA VAL A 953 -29.61 20.03 -23.25
C VAL A 953 -30.12 20.78 -22.02
N TYR A 954 -29.31 21.72 -21.53
CA TYR A 954 -29.62 22.53 -20.36
C TYR A 954 -29.38 24.03 -20.64
N THR A 955 -29.97 24.87 -19.79
CA THR A 955 -29.71 26.31 -19.78
C THR A 955 -29.06 26.72 -18.48
N VAL A 956 -27.93 27.40 -18.57
CA VAL A 956 -27.19 27.99 -17.44
C VAL A 956 -27.43 29.50 -17.45
N GLY A 957 -28.01 30.04 -16.41
CA GLY A 957 -28.35 31.47 -16.29
C GLY A 957 -27.14 32.38 -16.44
N ALA A 958 -27.36 33.66 -16.67
CA ALA A 958 -26.30 34.67 -16.66
C ALA A 958 -25.70 34.84 -15.27
N ASN A 959 -24.38 35.00 -15.18
CA ASN A 959 -23.64 35.12 -13.90
C ASN A 959 -24.05 34.09 -12.85
N SER A 960 -24.21 32.81 -13.26
CA SER A 960 -24.71 31.79 -12.40
C SER A 960 -23.95 30.46 -12.55
N ARG A 961 -24.26 29.52 -11.68
CA ARG A 961 -23.82 28.15 -11.78
C ARG A 961 -24.99 27.19 -11.94
N PHE A 962 -24.69 26.01 -12.49
CA PHE A 962 -25.64 24.92 -12.65
C PHE A 962 -24.98 23.57 -12.32
N ASN A 963 -25.67 22.73 -11.53
CA ASN A 963 -25.18 21.41 -11.14
C ASN A 963 -25.98 20.34 -11.87
N ILE A 964 -25.28 19.36 -12.43
CA ILE A 964 -25.84 18.17 -13.06
C ILE A 964 -25.44 16.96 -12.20
N ALA A 965 -26.40 16.43 -11.43
CA ALA A 965 -26.22 15.23 -10.60
C ALA A 965 -26.49 13.99 -11.46
N LEU A 966 -25.45 13.35 -11.98
CA LEU A 966 -25.59 12.18 -12.84
C LEU A 966 -26.32 11.03 -12.13
N GLY A 967 -27.26 10.40 -12.83
CA GLY A 967 -28.06 9.30 -12.29
C GLY A 967 -29.40 9.72 -11.70
N ASP A 968 -29.61 11.01 -11.41
CA ASP A 968 -30.88 11.54 -10.93
C ASP A 968 -31.92 11.62 -12.07
N ALA A 969 -33.20 11.63 -11.68
CA ALA A 969 -34.30 11.83 -12.65
C ALA A 969 -34.19 13.20 -13.33
N GLY A 970 -33.91 13.27 -14.60
CA GLY A 970 -33.63 14.48 -15.37
C GLY A 970 -32.15 14.76 -15.65
N PHE A 971 -31.25 13.99 -15.03
CA PHE A 971 -29.81 14.11 -15.21
C PHE A 971 -29.16 12.76 -15.52
N PHE A 972 -29.40 12.20 -16.71
CA PHE A 972 -28.84 10.91 -17.15
C PHE A 972 -29.12 9.74 -16.18
N PRO A 973 -30.37 9.35 -15.95
CA PRO A 973 -30.69 8.24 -15.05
C PRO A 973 -30.08 6.90 -15.51
N SER A 974 -29.73 6.78 -16.79
CA SER A 974 -29.02 5.64 -17.38
C SER A 974 -27.56 5.52 -16.91
N ALA A 975 -27.00 6.55 -16.26
CA ALA A 975 -25.65 6.53 -15.70
C ALA A 975 -25.51 5.62 -14.48
N LEU A 976 -26.63 5.28 -13.82
CA LEU A 976 -26.61 4.46 -12.62
C LEU A 976 -25.94 3.10 -12.87
N GLY A 977 -24.95 2.75 -12.05
CA GLY A 977 -24.15 1.54 -12.15
C GLY A 977 -23.07 1.59 -13.24
N LYS A 978 -22.75 2.77 -13.77
CA LYS A 978 -21.77 2.93 -14.86
C LYS A 978 -20.62 3.86 -14.48
N ARG A 979 -19.48 3.63 -15.17
CA ARG A 979 -18.42 4.63 -15.34
C ARG A 979 -18.66 5.37 -16.66
N VAL A 980 -18.55 6.67 -16.62
CA VAL A 980 -18.90 7.56 -17.73
C VAL A 980 -17.84 8.62 -17.94
N GLY A 981 -17.70 9.09 -19.18
CA GLY A 981 -17.03 10.32 -19.54
C GLY A 981 -18.06 11.32 -20.06
N LEU A 982 -17.70 12.58 -20.13
CA LEU A 982 -18.62 13.66 -20.48
C LEU A 982 -17.98 14.63 -21.46
N LEU A 983 -18.79 15.09 -22.42
CA LEU A 983 -18.48 16.25 -23.27
C LEU A 983 -19.53 17.31 -22.99
N VAL A 984 -19.09 18.52 -22.66
CA VAL A 984 -19.99 19.66 -22.38
C VAL A 984 -19.70 20.75 -23.41
N GLU A 985 -20.68 21.07 -24.25
CA GLU A 985 -20.53 21.98 -25.36
C GLU A 985 -21.57 23.09 -25.25
N SER A 986 -21.11 24.34 -25.16
CA SER A 986 -21.99 25.55 -25.22
C SER A 986 -22.13 26.03 -26.63
N SER A 987 -23.35 26.40 -27.03
CA SER A 987 -23.64 26.79 -28.39
C SER A 987 -23.04 28.16 -28.78
N ALA A 988 -22.84 29.09 -27.83
CA ALA A 988 -22.37 30.42 -28.10
C ALA A 988 -21.65 31.14 -26.94
N VAL A 989 -22.06 30.88 -25.72
CA VAL A 989 -21.57 31.59 -24.52
C VAL A 989 -20.50 30.71 -23.82
N PRO A 990 -19.25 31.17 -23.71
CA PRO A 990 -18.21 30.40 -23.05
C PRO A 990 -18.52 30.16 -21.55
N ILE A 991 -18.27 28.96 -21.11
CA ILE A 991 -18.53 28.45 -19.74
C ILE A 991 -17.26 27.86 -19.12
N VAL A 992 -17.32 27.56 -17.83
CA VAL A 992 -16.30 26.79 -17.12
C VAL A 992 -16.94 25.50 -16.59
N VAL A 993 -16.24 24.38 -16.67
CA VAL A 993 -16.75 23.07 -16.26
C VAL A 993 -15.75 22.39 -15.32
N GLU A 994 -16.26 21.91 -14.21
CA GLU A 994 -15.55 21.01 -13.28
C GLU A 994 -16.39 19.78 -12.97
N ARG A 995 -15.78 18.74 -12.41
CA ARG A 995 -16.46 17.56 -11.93
C ARG A 995 -16.13 17.37 -10.45
N ALA A 996 -17.12 17.03 -9.62
CA ALA A 996 -16.91 16.48 -8.29
C ALA A 996 -17.51 15.08 -8.21
N MET A 997 -16.82 14.18 -7.55
CA MET A 997 -17.33 12.83 -7.20
C MET A 997 -17.22 12.64 -5.70
N TYR A 998 -18.23 11.99 -5.12
CA TYR A 998 -18.27 11.61 -3.70
C TYR A 998 -18.67 10.14 -3.59
N SER A 999 -18.02 9.41 -2.69
CA SER A 999 -18.32 7.99 -2.44
C SER A 999 -18.41 7.69 -0.96
N ASP A 1000 -19.23 6.69 -0.61
CA ASP A 1000 -19.43 6.24 0.75
C ASP A 1000 -18.36 5.18 1.11
N ALA A 1001 -17.89 5.18 2.36
CA ALA A 1001 -17.02 4.13 2.89
C ALA A 1001 -17.24 3.95 4.40
N GLY A 1002 -17.06 2.73 4.90
CA GLY A 1002 -17.17 2.45 6.33
C GLY A 1002 -18.53 2.78 6.96
N GLY A 1003 -19.61 2.88 6.17
CA GLY A 1003 -20.93 3.32 6.61
C GLY A 1003 -21.09 4.84 6.71
N GLN A 1004 -20.06 5.61 6.37
CA GLN A 1004 -20.10 7.07 6.32
C GLN A 1004 -20.41 7.54 4.90
N GLN A 1005 -21.40 8.44 4.78
CA GLN A 1005 -21.76 9.09 3.52
C GLN A 1005 -20.65 10.07 3.13
N TRP A 1006 -20.25 10.01 1.84
CA TRP A 1006 -19.23 10.87 1.26
C TRP A 1006 -17.90 10.84 2.06
N ALA A 1007 -17.52 9.65 2.49
CA ALA A 1007 -16.27 9.43 3.19
C ALA A 1007 -15.03 9.72 2.32
N ALA A 1008 -15.17 9.65 0.99
CA ALA A 1008 -14.14 10.05 0.04
C ALA A 1008 -14.71 10.95 -1.05
N GLY A 1009 -13.89 11.85 -1.59
CA GLY A 1009 -14.28 12.71 -2.68
C GLY A 1009 -13.12 13.14 -3.57
N THR A 1010 -13.44 13.47 -4.81
CA THR A 1010 -12.48 13.92 -5.81
C THR A 1010 -13.04 15.08 -6.61
N ASN A 1011 -12.17 15.93 -7.10
CA ASN A 1011 -12.52 17.00 -8.06
C ASN A 1011 -11.51 17.00 -9.21
N ALA A 1012 -11.92 17.49 -10.36
CA ALA A 1012 -11.02 17.84 -11.46
C ALA A 1012 -11.64 18.94 -12.35
N VAL A 1013 -10.79 19.84 -12.84
CA VAL A 1013 -11.16 20.77 -13.92
C VAL A 1013 -11.30 19.96 -15.21
N ALA A 1014 -12.34 20.24 -15.98
CA ALA A 1014 -12.50 19.64 -17.30
C ALA A 1014 -11.39 20.08 -18.27
N THR A 1015 -10.97 19.20 -19.15
CA THR A 1015 -10.04 19.51 -20.23
C THR A 1015 -10.74 20.34 -21.30
N LYS A 1016 -10.17 21.50 -21.68
CA LYS A 1016 -10.65 22.27 -22.81
C LYS A 1016 -10.48 21.52 -24.13
N LEU A 1017 -11.52 21.54 -24.97
CA LEU A 1017 -11.43 21.00 -26.32
C LEU A 1017 -11.25 22.13 -27.31
N PRO A 1018 -10.54 21.89 -28.42
CA PRO A 1018 -10.35 22.86 -29.50
C PRO A 1018 -11.66 23.40 -30.15
#